data_4707b498663179e3fe24a0b2a2ca83c8
#
_entry.id   4707b498663179e3fe24a0b2a2ca83c8
#
_cell.length_a   1.000
_cell.length_b   1.000
_cell.length_c   1.000
_cell.angle_alpha   90.00
_cell.angle_beta   90.00
_cell.angle_gamma   90.00
#
_symmetry.space_group_name_H-M   'P 1'
#
loop_
_entity.id
_entity.type
_entity.pdbx_description
1 polymer ?
#
loop_
_entity_poly.entity_id
_entity_poly.type
_entity_poly.pdbx_seq_one_letter_code
_entity_poly.pdbx_strand_id
1 'polypeptide(L)'
;MRQIEDRILRTDYSEIMQKNYIDYAMSVIVSRALPDVRDGLKPVQRRVLYDMYELGTRYDRPYRKSARIVGDTMGKYHPHGDSSIYDSLVVMAQDFKKGQVLVDGHGNFGSIEGDGAAAMRYTEARLMKITQEVFLADLDKDVVNFVPNFDENEKEPEVLPVRVPNILLNGSDGIAVGMATSIPPHNLGEIISAVCAFIEDPDIPEEKLFEYVKGPDFPTGGIVVNKDELPRIYAEGTGKLRVRGKTVIEKVKGGKLQIVVTEIPYTMVGSGIGKFMGDVAQLAENRVITDIADISNQSSKEGIRIVIELKKGADAENIRNILYKKTRLEDTFGVNMLVVSDGRPETMSLKRIIEAFVDFRLDIANRKYHTLLEKDLEKKEVEEGLIEACDVIDLIIEILRGSRNAQMAKNCLIYGETKDISFKTKKSEKLASKLRFTERQAQAILDMRLVKLIGLEVEALIAQHEETLRRIAHYEHLLNDYDAMSEDIISDLKSISREYGRERRTLIENADEVVIEEKQTEPEEVVFAMDRFGYVKILDAALYEKNREAAEADHKYIFRVMNTDKIGIFTDTGKLHTVKVQDIPARRLRDKGVPIDNLTNFTNRTEDIVWVCPMETIAGGRVFIATKLGQVKLTQGAEFVSSVRTVAATKLQENDSVIMVGMADTCDTVFLLSGMGLYIRFALSEVPEMKKAAVGVRGIRLAEGDEVTAAYLLGGQGEFAIDYNSKKLYPGRVKISKRGGKGTRR
;
A
#
# COMPACT_ATOMS: atom_id res chain seq x y z
N MET A 1 -31.55 21.28 -54.00
CA MET A 1 -30.45 20.51 -53.37
C MET A 1 -29.57 21.51 -52.66
N ARG A 2 -29.70 21.66 -51.35
CA ARG A 2 -28.77 22.43 -50.53
C ARG A 2 -27.57 21.54 -50.28
N GLN A 3 -26.39 21.96 -50.69
CA GLN A 3 -25.12 21.34 -50.34
C GLN A 3 -24.95 21.39 -48.82
N ILE A 4 -24.90 20.24 -48.22
CA ILE A 4 -24.44 20.07 -46.85
C ILE A 4 -22.89 20.23 -46.95
N GLU A 5 -22.37 21.40 -46.61
CA GLU A 5 -20.93 21.58 -46.39
C GLU A 5 -20.59 20.71 -45.18
N ASP A 6 -19.94 19.59 -45.40
CA ASP A 6 -19.29 18.80 -44.37
C ASP A 6 -18.24 19.71 -43.71
N ARG A 7 -18.56 20.22 -42.52
CA ARG A 7 -17.57 20.91 -41.65
C ARG A 7 -16.61 19.86 -41.12
N ILE A 8 -15.58 19.56 -41.88
CA ILE A 8 -14.43 18.80 -41.42
C ILE A 8 -13.63 19.70 -40.48
N LEU A 9 -13.79 19.52 -39.17
CA LEU A 9 -12.94 20.14 -38.16
C LEU A 9 -11.61 19.37 -38.14
N ARG A 10 -10.56 20.00 -38.63
CA ARG A 10 -9.19 19.48 -38.47
C ARG A 10 -8.71 19.84 -37.08
N THR A 11 -8.57 18.86 -36.21
CA THR A 11 -8.02 19.00 -34.87
C THR A 11 -6.73 18.21 -34.80
N ASP A 12 -5.72 18.74 -34.10
CA ASP A 12 -4.47 18.01 -33.87
C ASP A 12 -4.76 16.80 -32.96
N TYR A 13 -4.27 15.63 -33.38
CA TYR A 13 -4.39 14.40 -32.61
C TYR A 13 -3.81 14.55 -31.19
N SER A 14 -2.67 15.28 -31.07
CA SER A 14 -2.04 15.53 -29.78
C SER A 14 -2.94 16.35 -28.85
N GLU A 15 -3.63 17.36 -29.35
CA GLU A 15 -4.58 18.17 -28.55
C GLU A 15 -5.78 17.33 -28.09
N ILE A 16 -6.36 16.51 -28.98
CA ILE A 16 -7.47 15.63 -28.62
C ILE A 16 -7.04 14.62 -27.56
N MET A 17 -5.88 14.00 -27.74
CA MET A 17 -5.34 13.04 -26.78
C MET A 17 -5.04 13.69 -25.43
N GLN A 18 -4.40 14.84 -25.40
CA GLN A 18 -4.12 15.56 -24.15
C GLN A 18 -5.41 15.92 -23.41
N LYS A 19 -6.37 16.51 -24.10
CA LYS A 19 -7.65 16.90 -23.50
C LYS A 19 -8.41 15.69 -22.94
N ASN A 20 -8.62 14.66 -23.76
CA ASN A 20 -9.35 13.48 -23.32
C ASN A 20 -8.63 12.70 -22.21
N TYR A 21 -7.28 12.70 -22.24
CA TYR A 21 -6.49 12.07 -21.17
C TYR A 21 -6.60 12.84 -19.86
N ILE A 22 -6.58 14.17 -19.90
CA ILE A 22 -6.78 15.01 -18.72
C ILE A 22 -8.17 14.80 -18.14
N ASP A 23 -9.21 14.82 -18.97
CA ASP A 23 -10.60 14.61 -18.54
C ASP A 23 -10.77 13.23 -17.90
N TYR A 24 -10.20 12.18 -18.52
CA TYR A 24 -10.18 10.84 -17.95
C TYR A 24 -9.40 10.77 -16.63
N ALA A 25 -8.20 11.35 -16.60
CA ALA A 25 -7.37 11.38 -15.40
C ALA A 25 -8.08 12.08 -14.24
N MET A 26 -8.69 13.24 -14.48
CA MET A 26 -9.47 13.98 -13.47
C MET A 26 -10.67 13.18 -12.98
N SER A 27 -11.39 12.50 -13.86
CA SER A 27 -12.47 11.61 -13.47
C SER A 27 -12.00 10.47 -12.57
N VAL A 28 -10.87 9.81 -12.89
CA VAL A 28 -10.30 8.74 -12.07
C VAL A 28 -9.80 9.28 -10.73
N ILE A 29 -9.23 10.47 -10.69
CA ILE A 29 -8.72 11.12 -9.49
C ILE A 29 -9.87 11.48 -8.55
N VAL A 30 -10.82 12.29 -9.02
CA VAL A 30 -11.88 12.89 -8.17
C VAL A 30 -13.02 11.91 -7.90
N SER A 31 -13.43 11.13 -8.92
CA SER A 31 -14.66 10.34 -8.83
C SER A 31 -14.43 8.82 -8.63
N ARG A 32 -13.20 8.38 -8.34
CA ARG A 32 -12.93 6.94 -8.22
C ARG A 32 -11.92 6.57 -7.14
N ALA A 33 -10.66 7.08 -7.24
CA ALA A 33 -9.54 6.50 -6.49
C ALA A 33 -9.24 7.21 -5.18
N LEU A 34 -9.46 8.53 -5.11
CA LEU A 34 -9.12 9.32 -3.94
C LEU A 34 -10.34 9.54 -3.03
N PRO A 35 -10.11 9.60 -1.71
CA PRO A 35 -11.15 9.96 -0.74
C PRO A 35 -11.40 11.48 -0.72
N ASP A 36 -12.62 11.89 -0.45
CA ASP A 36 -12.94 13.29 -0.12
C ASP A 36 -12.50 13.60 1.32
N VAL A 37 -11.91 14.77 1.54
CA VAL A 37 -11.39 15.16 2.87
C VAL A 37 -12.50 15.28 3.90
N ARG A 38 -13.72 15.69 3.50
CA ARG A 38 -14.87 15.92 4.36
C ARG A 38 -15.40 14.65 5.02
N ASP A 39 -15.61 13.57 4.26
CA ASP A 39 -16.15 12.32 4.78
C ASP A 39 -15.15 11.15 4.81
N GLY A 40 -13.96 11.33 4.22
CA GLY A 40 -12.91 10.32 4.18
C GLY A 40 -13.26 9.07 3.37
N LEU A 41 -14.24 9.14 2.49
CA LEU A 41 -14.74 8.01 1.71
C LEU A 41 -14.43 8.17 0.22
N LYS A 42 -14.16 7.04 -0.43
CA LYS A 42 -14.19 6.96 -1.89
C LYS A 42 -15.65 6.93 -2.37
N PRO A 43 -15.94 7.37 -3.60
CA PRO A 43 -17.31 7.39 -4.12
C PRO A 43 -18.03 6.05 -4.00
N VAL A 44 -17.38 4.92 -4.31
CA VAL A 44 -17.98 3.59 -4.18
C VAL A 44 -18.36 3.25 -2.74
N GLN A 45 -17.52 3.61 -1.76
CA GLN A 45 -17.79 3.37 -0.34
C GLN A 45 -18.98 4.19 0.15
N ARG A 46 -19.02 5.46 -0.22
CA ARG A 46 -20.12 6.38 0.09
C ARG A 46 -21.44 5.87 -0.45
N ARG A 47 -21.47 5.45 -1.70
CA ARG A 47 -22.66 4.92 -2.39
C ARG A 47 -23.15 3.63 -1.76
N VAL A 48 -22.25 2.71 -1.40
CA VAL A 48 -22.63 1.46 -0.71
C VAL A 48 -23.25 1.76 0.65
N LEU A 49 -22.68 2.64 1.47
CA LEU A 49 -23.20 2.97 2.79
C LEU A 49 -24.55 3.70 2.69
N TYR A 50 -24.69 4.61 1.73
CA TYR A 50 -25.93 5.32 1.47
C TYR A 50 -27.04 4.37 0.99
N ASP A 51 -26.75 3.48 0.05
CA ASP A 51 -27.69 2.46 -0.42
C ASP A 51 -28.13 1.51 0.70
N MET A 52 -27.20 1.09 1.55
CA MET A 52 -27.54 0.28 2.73
C MET A 52 -28.48 1.01 3.69
N TYR A 53 -28.35 2.33 3.82
CA TYR A 53 -29.26 3.16 4.60
C TYR A 53 -30.64 3.23 3.97
N GLU A 54 -30.74 3.50 2.67
CA GLU A 54 -32.01 3.55 1.91
C GLU A 54 -32.72 2.18 1.90
N LEU A 55 -31.98 1.08 1.76
CA LEU A 55 -32.51 -0.28 1.87
C LEU A 55 -33.00 -0.64 3.28
N GLY A 56 -32.76 0.20 4.28
CA GLY A 56 -33.08 -0.04 5.69
C GLY A 56 -32.31 -1.20 6.31
N THR A 57 -31.08 -1.47 5.84
CA THR A 57 -30.17 -2.47 6.41
C THR A 57 -29.44 -1.94 7.63
N ARG A 58 -30.19 -1.55 8.67
CA ARG A 58 -29.71 -0.92 9.89
C ARG A 58 -29.11 -1.94 10.85
N TYR A 59 -28.28 -1.49 11.79
CA TYR A 59 -27.59 -2.35 12.77
C TYR A 59 -28.58 -3.14 13.66
N ASP A 60 -29.78 -2.63 13.89
CA ASP A 60 -30.85 -3.21 14.70
C ASP A 60 -31.84 -4.06 13.86
N ARG A 61 -31.57 -4.24 12.58
CA ARG A 61 -32.40 -5.01 11.63
C ARG A 61 -31.68 -6.29 11.20
N PRO A 62 -32.44 -7.28 10.66
CA PRO A 62 -31.84 -8.49 10.10
C PRO A 62 -30.83 -8.19 8.99
N TYR A 63 -29.82 -9.04 8.89
CA TYR A 63 -28.88 -9.00 7.77
C TYR A 63 -29.57 -9.18 6.41
N ARG A 64 -29.01 -8.58 5.38
CA ARG A 64 -29.41 -8.80 3.99
C ARG A 64 -28.30 -9.45 3.18
N LYS A 65 -28.65 -10.24 2.17
CA LYS A 65 -27.66 -10.81 1.25
C LYS A 65 -26.83 -9.71 0.61
N SER A 66 -25.48 -9.88 0.63
CA SER A 66 -24.56 -8.91 0.01
C SER A 66 -24.87 -8.70 -1.47
N ALA A 67 -25.32 -9.75 -2.18
CA ALA A 67 -25.73 -9.66 -3.57
C ALA A 67 -26.93 -8.69 -3.78
N ARG A 68 -27.82 -8.53 -2.79
CA ARG A 68 -28.91 -7.57 -2.86
C ARG A 68 -28.40 -6.13 -2.75
N ILE A 69 -27.49 -5.89 -1.80
CA ILE A 69 -26.87 -4.57 -1.59
C ILE A 69 -26.07 -4.18 -2.84
N VAL A 70 -25.21 -5.08 -3.32
CA VAL A 70 -24.38 -4.84 -4.52
C VAL A 70 -25.23 -4.55 -5.76
N GLY A 71 -26.31 -5.33 -5.95
CA GLY A 71 -27.20 -5.15 -7.10
C GLY A 71 -27.96 -3.83 -7.07
N ASP A 72 -28.43 -3.40 -5.91
CA ASP A 72 -29.16 -2.13 -5.75
C ASP A 72 -28.20 -0.93 -5.93
N THR A 73 -27.03 -0.97 -5.27
CA THR A 73 -25.97 0.05 -5.42
C THR A 73 -25.56 0.19 -6.89
N MET A 74 -25.34 -0.93 -7.59
CA MET A 74 -24.95 -0.93 -9.00
C MET A 74 -26.04 -0.33 -9.89
N GLY A 75 -27.29 -0.67 -9.63
CA GLY A 75 -28.41 -0.21 -10.42
C GLY A 75 -28.77 1.25 -10.23
N LYS A 76 -28.59 1.80 -9.02
CA LYS A 76 -29.03 3.16 -8.69
C LYS A 76 -27.88 4.19 -8.67
N TYR A 77 -26.69 3.82 -8.16
CA TYR A 77 -25.70 4.82 -7.81
C TYR A 77 -24.34 4.60 -8.45
N HIS A 78 -23.90 3.35 -8.68
CA HIS A 78 -22.52 3.06 -9.08
C HIS A 78 -22.46 2.19 -10.34
N PRO A 79 -22.40 2.79 -11.55
CA PRO A 79 -22.47 2.08 -12.85
C PRO A 79 -21.15 1.40 -13.22
N HIS A 80 -20.66 0.51 -12.33
CA HIS A 80 -19.41 -0.24 -12.52
C HIS A 80 -19.62 -1.73 -12.18
N GLY A 81 -18.59 -2.56 -12.38
CA GLY A 81 -18.68 -4.00 -12.13
C GLY A 81 -19.04 -4.35 -10.68
N ASP A 82 -19.89 -5.36 -10.52
CA ASP A 82 -20.37 -5.88 -9.24
C ASP A 82 -19.23 -6.32 -8.30
N SER A 83 -18.16 -6.88 -8.86
CA SER A 83 -16.98 -7.29 -8.08
C SER A 83 -16.32 -6.11 -7.35
N SER A 84 -16.20 -4.96 -8.00
CA SER A 84 -15.58 -3.78 -7.37
C SER A 84 -16.43 -3.21 -6.22
N ILE A 85 -17.74 -3.26 -6.35
CA ILE A 85 -18.71 -2.86 -5.32
C ILE A 85 -18.63 -3.85 -4.14
N TYR A 86 -18.63 -5.15 -4.45
CA TYR A 86 -18.55 -6.19 -3.43
C TYR A 86 -17.21 -6.15 -2.67
N ASP A 87 -16.09 -5.98 -3.38
CA ASP A 87 -14.77 -5.86 -2.74
C ASP A 87 -14.71 -4.65 -1.79
N SER A 88 -15.34 -3.52 -2.19
CA SER A 88 -15.46 -2.36 -1.32
C SER A 88 -16.29 -2.64 -0.06
N LEU A 89 -17.42 -3.33 -0.20
CA LEU A 89 -18.25 -3.78 0.93
C LEU A 89 -17.45 -4.70 1.86
N VAL A 90 -16.71 -5.66 1.29
CA VAL A 90 -15.87 -6.61 2.04
C VAL A 90 -14.79 -5.88 2.83
N VAL A 91 -14.06 -4.94 2.22
CA VAL A 91 -13.01 -4.18 2.91
C VAL A 91 -13.57 -3.37 4.08
N MET A 92 -14.78 -2.80 3.95
CA MET A 92 -15.44 -2.06 5.04
C MET A 92 -15.90 -2.96 6.20
N ALA A 93 -15.98 -4.28 5.99
CA ALA A 93 -16.32 -5.26 7.02
C ALA A 93 -15.08 -5.94 7.66
N GLN A 94 -13.85 -5.70 7.16
CA GLN A 94 -12.65 -6.35 7.64
C GLN A 94 -11.97 -5.56 8.76
N ASP A 95 -11.94 -6.12 9.97
CA ASP A 95 -11.39 -5.51 11.18
C ASP A 95 -9.84 -5.47 11.19
N PHE A 96 -9.20 -6.26 10.33
CA PHE A 96 -7.75 -6.24 10.11
C PHE A 96 -7.31 -5.23 9.05
N LYS A 97 -8.24 -4.62 8.31
CA LYS A 97 -7.98 -3.55 7.33
C LYS A 97 -8.46 -2.18 7.78
N LYS A 98 -9.53 -2.13 8.57
CA LYS A 98 -10.14 -0.87 9.02
C LYS A 98 -9.90 -0.62 10.50
N GLY A 99 -9.47 0.59 10.78
CA GLY A 99 -9.37 1.09 12.15
C GLY A 99 -10.71 0.96 12.88
N GLN A 100 -11.77 1.37 12.23
CA GLN A 100 -13.15 1.22 12.69
C GLN A 100 -13.98 0.58 11.57
N VAL A 101 -14.54 -0.59 11.83
CA VAL A 101 -15.38 -1.33 10.88
C VAL A 101 -16.68 -0.57 10.64
N LEU A 102 -17.08 -0.44 9.37
CA LEU A 102 -18.30 0.30 8.97
C LEU A 102 -19.46 -0.62 8.58
N VAL A 103 -19.18 -1.86 8.21
CA VAL A 103 -20.14 -2.86 7.80
C VAL A 103 -20.05 -4.07 8.73
N ASP A 104 -21.17 -4.51 9.25
CA ASP A 104 -21.30 -5.76 10.01
C ASP A 104 -21.57 -6.90 9.04
N GLY A 105 -20.56 -7.74 8.82
CA GLY A 105 -20.59 -8.86 7.88
C GLY A 105 -20.90 -10.18 8.58
N HIS A 106 -21.81 -10.97 7.99
CA HIS A 106 -22.13 -12.32 8.43
C HIS A 106 -21.77 -13.35 7.34
N GLY A 107 -20.91 -14.29 7.70
CA GLY A 107 -20.31 -15.28 6.78
C GLY A 107 -18.80 -15.11 6.65
N ASN A 108 -18.24 -15.59 5.54
CA ASN A 108 -16.81 -15.48 5.27
C ASN A 108 -16.50 -14.20 4.47
N PHE A 109 -15.92 -13.20 5.14
CA PHE A 109 -15.45 -11.94 4.56
C PHE A 109 -13.92 -11.90 4.35
N GLY A 110 -13.29 -13.08 4.25
CA GLY A 110 -11.84 -13.20 4.09
C GLY A 110 -11.09 -13.27 5.41
N SER A 111 -9.78 -13.47 5.32
CA SER A 111 -8.89 -13.55 6.48
C SER A 111 -7.69 -12.63 6.35
N ILE A 112 -7.01 -12.36 7.47
CA ILE A 112 -5.75 -11.61 7.51
C ILE A 112 -4.62 -12.32 6.74
N GLU A 113 -4.75 -13.62 6.52
CA GLU A 113 -3.78 -14.46 5.81
C GLU A 113 -3.90 -14.37 4.28
N GLY A 114 -4.97 -13.71 3.78
CA GLY A 114 -5.18 -13.49 2.37
C GLY A 114 -6.22 -14.39 1.72
N ASP A 115 -6.97 -15.14 2.52
CA ASP A 115 -8.14 -15.83 1.98
C ASP A 115 -9.16 -14.80 1.50
N GLY A 116 -9.69 -15.00 0.32
CA GLY A 116 -10.74 -14.16 -0.24
C GLY A 116 -12.08 -14.33 0.47
N ALA A 117 -12.93 -13.31 0.37
CA ALA A 117 -14.32 -13.44 0.80
C ALA A 117 -15.07 -14.49 -0.03
N ALA A 118 -16.07 -15.12 0.58
CA ALA A 118 -16.99 -15.98 -0.14
C ALA A 118 -17.81 -15.15 -1.15
N ALA A 119 -18.32 -15.77 -2.21
CA ALA A 119 -19.13 -15.07 -3.20
C ALA A 119 -20.36 -14.38 -2.53
N MET A 120 -20.73 -13.19 -3.03
CA MET A 120 -21.76 -12.31 -2.45
C MET A 120 -23.14 -12.94 -2.24
N ARG A 121 -23.43 -14.06 -2.94
CA ARG A 121 -24.66 -14.84 -2.75
C ARG A 121 -24.68 -15.61 -1.43
N TYR A 122 -23.52 -15.85 -0.80
CA TYR A 122 -23.39 -16.59 0.47
C TYR A 122 -23.26 -15.66 1.67
N THR A 123 -22.67 -14.48 1.50
CA THR A 123 -22.47 -13.52 2.56
C THR A 123 -23.70 -12.63 2.79
N GLU A 124 -23.81 -12.11 3.98
CA GLU A 124 -24.85 -11.17 4.39
C GLU A 124 -24.22 -9.98 5.10
N ALA A 125 -24.82 -8.81 5.00
CA ALA A 125 -24.29 -7.60 5.61
C ALA A 125 -25.41 -6.67 6.14
N ARG A 126 -25.02 -5.81 7.07
CA ARG A 126 -25.80 -4.67 7.58
C ARG A 126 -24.85 -3.57 8.02
N LEU A 127 -25.37 -2.38 8.26
CA LEU A 127 -24.59 -1.28 8.81
C LEU A 127 -24.13 -1.60 10.24
N MET A 128 -22.91 -1.15 10.57
CA MET A 128 -22.48 -1.09 11.97
C MET A 128 -23.23 0.02 12.71
N LYS A 129 -23.35 -0.09 14.05
CA LYS A 129 -23.98 0.93 14.88
C LYS A 129 -23.31 2.30 14.69
N ILE A 130 -21.98 2.36 14.74
CA ILE A 130 -21.24 3.58 14.51
C ILE A 130 -21.49 4.20 13.12
N THR A 131 -21.67 3.38 12.09
CA THR A 131 -21.94 3.88 10.73
C THR A 131 -23.28 4.59 10.68
N GLN A 132 -24.30 4.01 11.29
CA GLN A 132 -25.62 4.62 11.31
C GLN A 132 -25.66 5.89 12.18
N GLU A 133 -25.04 5.88 13.35
CA GLU A 133 -25.15 6.97 14.33
C GLU A 133 -24.12 8.08 14.13
N VAL A 134 -22.99 7.81 13.44
CA VAL A 134 -21.89 8.78 13.28
C VAL A 134 -21.67 9.18 11.82
N PHE A 135 -21.93 8.29 10.86
CA PHE A 135 -21.69 8.56 9.43
C PHE A 135 -22.95 8.95 8.67
N LEU A 136 -24.12 8.43 9.07
CA LEU A 136 -25.38 8.60 8.36
C LEU A 136 -26.43 9.35 9.19
N ALA A 137 -26.03 9.84 10.37
CA ALA A 137 -26.92 10.60 11.21
C ALA A 137 -27.35 11.91 10.52
N ASP A 138 -28.58 12.30 10.79
CA ASP A 138 -29.12 13.59 10.36
C ASP A 138 -29.26 13.79 8.83
N LEU A 139 -29.09 12.75 7.99
CA LEU A 139 -29.27 12.81 6.53
C LEU A 139 -30.64 13.36 6.11
N ASP A 140 -31.67 13.16 6.94
CA ASP A 140 -33.04 13.64 6.77
C ASP A 140 -33.23 15.13 7.10
N LYS A 141 -32.16 15.81 7.53
CA LYS A 141 -32.19 17.21 8.03
C LYS A 141 -31.50 18.20 7.10
N ASP A 142 -31.36 17.86 5.82
CA ASP A 142 -30.74 18.70 4.78
C ASP A 142 -29.32 19.19 5.11
N VAL A 143 -28.56 18.35 5.84
CA VAL A 143 -27.21 18.69 6.31
C VAL A 143 -26.12 18.58 5.23
N VAL A 144 -26.37 17.89 4.13
CA VAL A 144 -25.47 17.74 2.97
C VAL A 144 -26.22 17.95 1.66
N ASN A 145 -25.49 18.28 0.61
CA ASN A 145 -26.08 18.43 -0.72
C ASN A 145 -26.35 17.08 -1.33
N PHE A 146 -27.46 17.00 -2.08
CA PHE A 146 -27.81 15.85 -2.90
C PHE A 146 -27.65 16.21 -4.38
N VAL A 147 -26.96 15.37 -5.11
CA VAL A 147 -26.72 15.51 -6.55
C VAL A 147 -27.47 14.42 -7.32
N PRO A 148 -27.84 14.64 -8.57
CA PRO A 148 -28.36 13.57 -9.42
C PRO A 148 -27.35 12.42 -9.55
N ASN A 149 -27.86 11.19 -9.60
CA ASN A 149 -27.06 10.02 -9.93
C ASN A 149 -26.69 10.02 -11.43
N PHE A 150 -26.01 8.96 -11.90
CA PHE A 150 -25.48 8.85 -13.26
C PHE A 150 -26.56 8.87 -14.38
N ASP A 151 -27.81 8.51 -14.09
CA ASP A 151 -28.94 8.50 -15.04
C ASP A 151 -30.02 9.56 -14.73
N GLU A 152 -29.75 10.43 -13.75
CA GLU A 152 -30.62 11.54 -13.31
C GLU A 152 -32.00 11.10 -12.75
N ASN A 153 -32.19 9.80 -12.48
CA ASN A 153 -33.45 9.28 -11.96
C ASN A 153 -33.52 9.31 -10.43
N GLU A 154 -32.38 9.22 -9.77
CA GLU A 154 -32.26 9.19 -8.32
C GLU A 154 -31.31 10.31 -7.86
N LYS A 155 -31.28 10.55 -6.56
CA LYS A 155 -30.34 11.49 -5.93
C LYS A 155 -29.44 10.74 -4.97
N GLU A 156 -28.16 11.13 -4.97
CA GLU A 156 -27.17 10.63 -4.02
C GLU A 156 -26.54 11.79 -3.24
N PRO A 157 -26.11 11.59 -1.98
CA PRO A 157 -25.41 12.63 -1.22
C PRO A 157 -24.04 12.87 -1.83
N GLU A 158 -23.67 14.13 -1.99
CA GLU A 158 -22.33 14.54 -2.45
C GLU A 158 -21.26 14.01 -1.50
N VAL A 159 -21.48 14.12 -0.19
CA VAL A 159 -20.69 13.57 0.91
C VAL A 159 -21.61 13.07 2.01
N LEU A 160 -21.15 12.17 2.87
CA LEU A 160 -21.91 11.79 4.06
C LEU A 160 -21.67 12.75 5.22
N PRO A 161 -22.67 13.00 6.10
CA PRO A 161 -22.56 13.92 7.23
C PRO A 161 -21.76 13.32 8.39
N VAL A 162 -20.51 12.95 8.14
CA VAL A 162 -19.68 12.25 9.08
C VAL A 162 -19.31 13.14 10.26
N ARG A 163 -19.49 12.61 11.47
CA ARG A 163 -19.29 13.35 12.74
C ARG A 163 -17.89 13.18 13.34
N VAL A 164 -16.99 12.39 12.69
CA VAL A 164 -15.60 12.18 13.07
C VAL A 164 -14.72 12.25 11.83
N PRO A 165 -13.44 12.64 11.92
CA PRO A 165 -12.55 12.71 10.74
C PRO A 165 -12.17 11.30 10.26
N ASN A 166 -13.07 10.68 9.52
CA ASN A 166 -12.93 9.30 9.05
C ASN A 166 -11.67 9.04 8.22
N ILE A 167 -11.21 10.05 7.48
CA ILE A 167 -9.97 9.94 6.70
C ILE A 167 -8.75 9.63 7.58
N LEU A 168 -8.69 10.17 8.78
CA LEU A 168 -7.65 9.85 9.76
C LEU A 168 -7.97 8.58 10.54
N LEU A 169 -9.25 8.33 10.87
CA LEU A 169 -9.69 7.17 11.64
C LEU A 169 -9.43 5.85 10.91
N ASN A 170 -9.84 5.75 9.66
CA ASN A 170 -9.77 4.52 8.88
C ASN A 170 -8.65 4.49 7.85
N GLY A 171 -7.99 5.62 7.63
CA GLY A 171 -7.04 5.75 6.56
C GLY A 171 -7.64 5.52 5.17
N SER A 172 -6.81 5.67 4.16
CA SER A 172 -7.18 5.35 2.78
C SER A 172 -5.95 4.98 1.97
N ASP A 173 -6.10 4.03 1.06
CA ASP A 173 -5.12 3.66 0.05
C ASP A 173 -5.78 3.73 -1.33
N GLY A 174 -5.11 4.25 -2.33
CA GLY A 174 -5.66 4.35 -3.67
C GLY A 174 -4.64 4.76 -4.70
N ILE A 175 -4.77 4.20 -5.90
CA ILE A 175 -3.90 4.51 -7.04
C ILE A 175 -4.75 5.18 -8.11
N ALA A 176 -4.43 6.44 -8.39
CA ALA A 176 -5.03 7.24 -9.45
C ALA A 176 -4.05 7.40 -10.62
N VAL A 177 -4.40 8.21 -11.61
CA VAL A 177 -3.51 8.49 -12.74
C VAL A 177 -2.44 9.50 -12.30
N GLY A 178 -1.19 9.08 -12.30
CA GLY A 178 -0.05 9.93 -11.94
C GLY A 178 0.13 10.24 -10.45
N MET A 179 -0.76 9.75 -9.58
CA MET A 179 -0.70 9.97 -8.14
C MET A 179 -1.33 8.83 -7.35
N ALA A 180 -0.97 8.72 -6.08
CA ALA A 180 -1.52 7.70 -5.19
C ALA A 180 -1.71 8.28 -3.79
N THR A 181 -2.75 7.85 -3.10
CA THR A 181 -2.96 8.15 -1.68
C THR A 181 -2.60 6.94 -0.82
N SER A 182 -2.02 7.20 0.34
CA SER A 182 -1.70 6.20 1.36
C SER A 182 -1.71 6.88 2.73
N ILE A 183 -2.86 6.87 3.36
CA ILE A 183 -3.10 7.52 4.66
C ILE A 183 -3.24 6.44 5.70
N PRO A 184 -2.40 6.43 6.76
CA PRO A 184 -2.49 5.43 7.81
C PRO A 184 -3.71 5.69 8.71
N PRO A 185 -4.31 4.64 9.30
CA PRO A 185 -5.35 4.78 10.31
C PRO A 185 -4.78 5.25 11.65
N HIS A 186 -5.63 5.90 12.46
CA HIS A 186 -5.27 6.44 13.78
C HIS A 186 -6.28 6.06 14.85
N ASN A 187 -5.92 6.28 16.10
CA ASN A 187 -6.79 6.04 17.25
C ASN A 187 -7.90 7.08 17.37
N LEU A 188 -9.16 6.64 17.50
CA LEU A 188 -10.33 7.52 17.54
C LEU A 188 -10.24 8.53 18.70
N GLY A 189 -9.86 8.08 19.89
CA GLY A 189 -9.77 8.96 21.06
C GLY A 189 -8.70 10.05 20.90
N GLU A 190 -7.54 9.69 20.32
CA GLU A 190 -6.46 10.64 20.05
C GLU A 190 -6.87 11.70 19.03
N ILE A 191 -7.49 11.26 17.92
CA ILE A 191 -7.96 12.16 16.87
C ILE A 191 -9.03 13.10 17.40
N ILE A 192 -10.02 12.59 18.15
CA ILE A 192 -11.06 13.44 18.75
C ILE A 192 -10.45 14.44 19.72
N SER A 193 -9.46 14.04 20.51
CA SER A 193 -8.78 14.96 21.43
C SER A 193 -8.06 16.08 20.66
N ALA A 194 -7.40 15.78 19.53
CA ALA A 194 -6.77 16.77 18.69
C ALA A 194 -7.78 17.71 18.01
N VAL A 195 -8.91 17.17 17.54
CA VAL A 195 -10.00 17.99 16.97
C VAL A 195 -10.59 18.93 18.02
N CYS A 196 -10.86 18.45 19.23
CA CYS A 196 -11.33 19.29 20.32
C CYS A 196 -10.35 20.41 20.67
N ALA A 197 -9.04 20.08 20.76
CA ALA A 197 -8.00 21.09 21.01
C ALA A 197 -7.91 22.13 19.88
N PHE A 198 -8.12 21.72 18.62
CA PHE A 198 -8.17 22.65 17.48
C PHE A 198 -9.42 23.54 17.50
N ILE A 199 -10.58 23.03 17.88
CA ILE A 199 -11.82 23.83 18.01
C ILE A 199 -11.65 24.86 19.14
N GLU A 200 -11.01 24.48 20.26
CA GLU A 200 -10.75 25.37 21.40
C GLU A 200 -9.68 26.45 21.07
N ASP A 201 -8.70 26.14 20.24
CA ASP A 201 -7.63 27.03 19.79
C ASP A 201 -7.30 26.78 18.31
N PRO A 202 -7.96 27.45 17.34
CA PRO A 202 -7.69 27.29 15.91
C PRO A 202 -6.24 27.64 15.49
N ASP A 203 -5.57 28.49 16.26
CA ASP A 203 -4.19 28.87 16.03
C ASP A 203 -3.17 27.89 16.65
N ILE A 204 -3.62 26.79 17.26
CA ILE A 204 -2.78 25.78 17.89
C ILE A 204 -1.62 25.38 16.97
N PRO A 205 -0.34 25.45 17.43
CA PRO A 205 0.80 25.00 16.63
C PRO A 205 0.72 23.50 16.31
N GLU A 206 1.26 23.09 15.14
CA GLU A 206 1.28 21.68 14.74
C GLU A 206 1.97 20.78 15.76
N GLU A 207 3.05 21.27 16.40
CA GLU A 207 3.80 20.53 17.42
C GLU A 207 2.92 20.14 18.62
N LYS A 208 1.99 20.99 19.00
CA LYS A 208 1.03 20.70 20.08
C LYS A 208 -0.02 19.67 19.66
N LEU A 209 -0.42 19.61 18.39
CA LEU A 209 -1.33 18.58 17.90
C LEU A 209 -0.72 17.17 18.02
N PHE A 210 0.61 17.05 17.91
CA PHE A 210 1.32 15.77 18.09
C PHE A 210 1.34 15.27 19.55
N GLU A 211 1.04 16.12 20.53
CA GLU A 211 0.83 15.67 21.92
C GLU A 211 -0.45 14.82 22.04
N TYR A 212 -1.46 15.13 21.23
CA TYR A 212 -2.73 14.40 21.19
C TYR A 212 -2.66 13.20 20.23
N VAL A 213 -2.18 13.40 19.00
CA VAL A 213 -2.03 12.33 18.00
C VAL A 213 -0.63 11.76 18.08
N LYS A 214 -0.47 10.68 18.84
CA LYS A 214 0.84 10.04 19.05
C LYS A 214 1.43 9.46 17.76
N GLY A 215 0.58 9.10 16.79
CA GLY A 215 0.95 8.52 15.51
C GLY A 215 -0.08 7.53 15.00
N PRO A 216 0.23 6.75 13.95
CA PRO A 216 -0.68 5.74 13.39
C PRO A 216 -1.08 4.69 14.41
N ASP A 217 -2.29 4.14 14.27
CA ASP A 217 -2.80 3.03 15.06
C ASP A 217 -3.36 1.96 14.13
N PHE A 218 -2.47 1.07 13.69
CA PHE A 218 -2.81 0.02 12.74
C PHE A 218 -3.69 -1.06 13.37
N PRO A 219 -4.70 -1.58 12.65
CA PRO A 219 -5.55 -2.67 13.14
C PRO A 219 -4.76 -3.93 13.55
N THR A 220 -3.63 -4.17 12.90
CA THR A 220 -2.74 -5.31 13.13
C THR A 220 -1.79 -5.13 14.31
N GLY A 221 -1.79 -3.94 14.96
CA GLY A 221 -0.82 -3.59 16.00
C GLY A 221 0.57 -3.29 15.41
N GLY A 222 1.59 -3.93 15.96
CA GLY A 222 2.98 -3.73 15.56
C GLY A 222 3.62 -2.52 16.25
N ILE A 223 4.81 -2.16 15.78
CA ILE A 223 5.64 -1.12 16.37
C ILE A 223 6.12 -0.16 15.27
N VAL A 224 5.81 1.12 15.40
CA VAL A 224 6.44 2.16 14.57
C VAL A 224 7.77 2.53 15.23
N VAL A 225 8.87 2.37 14.49
CA VAL A 225 10.24 2.44 15.04
C VAL A 225 11.01 3.72 14.69
N ASN A 226 10.36 4.70 14.10
CA ASN A 226 10.95 6.00 13.74
C ASN A 226 10.07 7.17 14.22
N LYS A 227 9.81 7.20 15.51
CA LYS A 227 8.97 8.20 16.18
C LYS A 227 9.36 9.65 15.85
N ASP A 228 10.66 9.95 15.85
CA ASP A 228 11.17 11.32 15.65
C ASP A 228 10.91 11.88 14.25
N GLU A 229 10.59 11.02 13.27
CA GLU A 229 10.22 11.44 11.92
C GLU A 229 8.73 11.81 11.79
N LEU A 230 7.87 11.37 12.74
CA LEU A 230 6.43 11.58 12.68
C LEU A 230 6.02 13.05 12.56
N PRO A 231 6.58 14.00 13.33
CA PRO A 231 6.21 15.40 13.22
C PRO A 231 6.42 15.96 11.80
N ARG A 232 7.57 15.64 11.19
CA ARG A 232 7.86 16.05 9.82
C ARG A 232 6.89 15.41 8.81
N ILE A 233 6.61 14.10 8.96
CA ILE A 233 5.72 13.38 8.06
C ILE A 233 4.31 13.97 8.09
N TYR A 234 3.82 14.33 9.26
CA TYR A 234 2.50 14.93 9.41
C TYR A 234 2.43 16.39 8.96
N ALA A 235 3.51 17.15 9.12
CA ALA A 235 3.59 18.52 8.62
C ALA A 235 3.65 18.57 7.08
N GLU A 236 4.43 17.66 6.46
CA GLU A 236 4.57 17.59 5.00
C GLU A 236 3.44 16.80 4.32
N GLY A 237 2.68 15.98 5.07
CA GLY A 237 1.69 15.05 4.53
C GLY A 237 2.30 13.88 3.75
N THR A 238 3.64 13.75 3.74
CA THR A 238 4.37 12.71 3.01
C THR A 238 5.55 12.19 3.81
N GLY A 239 5.88 10.89 3.63
CA GLY A 239 7.04 10.31 4.28
C GLY A 239 7.04 8.80 4.34
N LYS A 240 7.91 8.24 5.15
CA LYS A 240 8.08 6.79 5.30
C LYS A 240 8.03 6.42 6.77
N LEU A 241 7.11 5.55 7.13
CA LEU A 241 7.04 4.94 8.46
C LEU A 241 7.69 3.58 8.40
N ARG A 242 8.57 3.28 9.33
CA ARG A 242 9.10 1.92 9.53
C ARG A 242 8.21 1.20 10.53
N VAL A 243 7.57 0.14 10.09
CA VAL A 243 6.65 -0.66 10.92
C VAL A 243 7.24 -2.04 11.12
N ARG A 244 7.38 -2.45 12.36
CA ARG A 244 7.96 -3.71 12.79
C ARG A 244 6.89 -4.59 13.42
N GLY A 245 6.88 -5.88 13.09
CA GLY A 245 6.06 -6.88 13.77
C GLY A 245 6.53 -7.11 15.20
N LYS A 246 5.61 -7.46 16.06
CA LYS A 246 5.92 -7.79 17.46
C LYS A 246 6.26 -9.27 17.59
N THR A 247 7.36 -9.55 18.26
CA THR A 247 7.84 -10.91 18.46
C THR A 247 8.12 -11.19 19.93
N VAL A 248 7.90 -12.45 20.32
CA VAL A 248 8.21 -12.95 21.67
C VAL A 248 9.11 -14.17 21.54
N ILE A 249 10.14 -14.25 22.37
CA ILE A 249 11.01 -15.44 22.45
C ILE A 249 10.49 -16.33 23.58
N GLU A 250 10.01 -17.50 23.22
CA GLU A 250 9.46 -18.49 24.15
C GLU A 250 10.43 -19.67 24.34
N LYS A 251 10.48 -20.19 25.56
CA LYS A 251 11.22 -21.43 25.88
C LYS A 251 10.31 -22.64 25.73
N VAL A 252 10.78 -23.64 24.98
CA VAL A 252 10.06 -24.91 24.73
C VAL A 252 10.70 -26.05 25.51
N LYS A 253 9.96 -27.15 25.68
CA LYS A 253 10.44 -28.39 26.31
C LYS A 253 11.77 -28.83 25.68
N GLY A 254 12.75 -29.21 26.52
CA GLY A 254 14.07 -29.65 26.05
C GLY A 254 15.12 -28.52 25.92
N GLY A 255 14.85 -27.30 26.39
CA GLY A 255 15.78 -26.17 26.37
C GLY A 255 15.98 -25.56 25.00
N LYS A 256 15.04 -25.78 24.07
CA LYS A 256 14.97 -25.10 22.78
C LYS A 256 14.26 -23.75 22.94
N LEU A 257 14.55 -22.83 22.06
CA LEU A 257 13.87 -21.54 21.92
C LEU A 257 13.02 -21.52 20.66
N GLN A 258 11.97 -20.72 20.67
CA GLN A 258 11.19 -20.39 19.49
C GLN A 258 10.94 -18.89 19.45
N ILE A 259 10.90 -18.31 18.25
CA ILE A 259 10.47 -16.95 18.02
C ILE A 259 9.03 -16.99 17.56
N VAL A 260 8.15 -16.32 18.29
CA VAL A 260 6.73 -16.25 17.99
C VAL A 260 6.41 -14.83 17.53
N VAL A 261 5.90 -14.69 16.31
CA VAL A 261 5.35 -13.43 15.81
C VAL A 261 3.91 -13.34 16.26
N THR A 262 3.59 -12.35 17.08
CA THR A 262 2.24 -12.10 17.65
C THR A 262 1.49 -10.98 16.94
N GLU A 263 2.21 -10.04 16.35
CA GLU A 263 1.64 -8.94 15.56
C GLU A 263 2.50 -8.74 14.30
N ILE A 264 1.87 -8.42 13.18
CA ILE A 264 2.54 -8.23 11.89
C ILE A 264 2.45 -6.77 11.45
N PRO A 265 3.44 -6.28 10.67
CA PRO A 265 3.30 -5.00 9.99
C PRO A 265 2.03 -4.95 9.14
N TYR A 266 1.34 -3.82 9.14
CA TYR A 266 0.11 -3.64 8.36
C TYR A 266 0.30 -3.92 6.85
N THR A 267 1.51 -3.68 6.34
CA THR A 267 1.90 -3.99 4.95
C THR A 267 1.94 -5.49 4.63
N MET A 268 1.88 -6.36 5.65
CA MET A 268 1.86 -7.82 5.48
C MET A 268 0.45 -8.41 5.42
N VAL A 269 -0.59 -7.62 5.63
CA VAL A 269 -1.98 -8.10 5.56
C VAL A 269 -2.26 -8.75 4.19
N GLY A 270 -2.88 -9.90 4.19
CA GLY A 270 -3.16 -10.69 2.99
C GLY A 270 -2.02 -11.65 2.63
N SER A 271 -1.63 -11.73 1.38
CA SER A 271 -0.59 -12.67 0.89
C SER A 271 0.81 -12.46 1.50
N GLY A 272 0.99 -11.41 2.30
CA GLY A 272 2.28 -11.08 2.94
C GLY A 272 2.73 -12.11 3.96
N ILE A 273 1.82 -12.75 4.70
CA ILE A 273 2.16 -13.79 5.69
C ILE A 273 2.78 -15.02 5.00
N GLY A 274 2.14 -15.54 3.95
CA GLY A 274 2.67 -16.66 3.19
C GLY A 274 4.03 -16.36 2.55
N LYS A 275 4.19 -15.14 2.03
CA LYS A 275 5.46 -14.69 1.49
C LYS A 275 6.55 -14.58 2.56
N PHE A 276 6.23 -14.04 3.73
CA PHE A 276 7.15 -13.98 4.87
C PHE A 276 7.64 -15.39 5.28
N MET A 277 6.73 -16.35 5.39
CA MET A 277 7.10 -17.73 5.70
C MET A 277 8.03 -18.31 4.63
N GLY A 278 7.77 -18.07 3.36
CA GLY A 278 8.65 -18.45 2.25
C GLY A 278 10.03 -17.80 2.33
N ASP A 279 10.09 -16.51 2.64
CA ASP A 279 11.35 -15.78 2.80
C ASP A 279 12.18 -16.35 3.96
N VAL A 280 11.55 -16.69 5.10
CA VAL A 280 12.23 -17.34 6.25
C VAL A 280 12.77 -18.72 5.88
N ALA A 281 11.97 -19.52 5.18
CA ALA A 281 12.41 -20.84 4.69
C ALA A 281 13.60 -20.71 3.74
N GLN A 282 13.57 -19.74 2.83
CA GLN A 282 14.66 -19.45 1.91
C GLN A 282 15.94 -18.98 2.62
N LEU A 283 15.82 -18.19 3.71
CA LEU A 283 16.97 -17.83 4.53
C LEU A 283 17.62 -19.05 5.20
N ALA A 284 16.83 -20.04 5.60
CA ALA A 284 17.32 -21.29 6.15
C ALA A 284 17.98 -22.18 5.08
N GLU A 285 17.36 -22.33 3.91
CA GLU A 285 17.89 -23.09 2.78
C GLU A 285 19.20 -22.51 2.23
N ASN A 286 19.26 -21.17 2.11
CA ASN A 286 20.45 -20.44 1.66
C ASN A 286 21.54 -20.35 2.75
N ARG A 287 21.33 -20.99 3.89
CA ARG A 287 22.26 -21.01 5.05
C ARG A 287 22.60 -19.62 5.60
N VAL A 288 21.76 -18.60 5.37
CA VAL A 288 21.89 -17.31 6.02
C VAL A 288 21.57 -17.43 7.51
N ILE A 289 20.59 -18.29 7.84
CA ILE A 289 20.24 -18.68 9.21
C ILE A 289 20.25 -20.20 9.28
N THR A 290 21.30 -20.79 9.86
CA THR A 290 21.45 -22.25 9.97
C THR A 290 20.68 -22.85 11.14
N ASP A 291 20.26 -22.03 12.08
CA ASP A 291 19.73 -22.44 13.37
C ASP A 291 18.18 -22.47 13.42
N ILE A 292 17.49 -22.22 12.31
CA ILE A 292 16.06 -22.47 12.16
C ILE A 292 15.85 -23.99 11.99
N ALA A 293 14.91 -24.53 12.75
CA ALA A 293 14.51 -25.94 12.68
C ALA A 293 13.24 -26.11 11.85
N ASP A 294 12.23 -25.26 12.08
CA ASP A 294 10.94 -25.27 11.38
C ASP A 294 10.25 -23.91 11.47
N ILE A 295 9.28 -23.67 10.58
CA ILE A 295 8.38 -22.53 10.61
C ILE A 295 6.94 -22.99 10.39
N SER A 296 6.03 -22.60 11.27
CA SER A 296 4.62 -22.97 11.20
C SER A 296 3.71 -21.78 11.48
N ASN A 297 2.59 -21.72 10.78
CA ASN A 297 1.53 -20.77 11.05
C ASN A 297 0.48 -21.42 11.96
N GLN A 298 0.34 -20.91 13.16
CA GLN A 298 -0.60 -21.34 14.18
C GLN A 298 -1.66 -20.25 14.47
N SER A 299 -1.79 -19.26 13.57
CA SER A 299 -2.78 -18.21 13.70
C SER A 299 -4.19 -18.77 13.77
N SER A 300 -5.05 -18.12 14.52
CA SER A 300 -6.43 -18.53 14.74
C SER A 300 -7.33 -17.29 14.91
N LYS A 301 -8.59 -17.50 15.29
CA LYS A 301 -9.50 -16.42 15.66
C LYS A 301 -9.01 -15.60 16.88
N GLU A 302 -8.11 -16.15 17.67
CA GLU A 302 -7.52 -15.48 18.85
C GLU A 302 -6.40 -14.50 18.45
N GLY A 303 -5.90 -14.54 17.22
CA GLY A 303 -4.89 -13.64 16.71
C GLY A 303 -3.79 -14.33 15.89
N ILE A 304 -2.81 -13.53 15.50
CA ILE A 304 -1.62 -13.98 14.77
C ILE A 304 -0.69 -14.75 15.70
N ARG A 305 -0.26 -15.92 15.25
CA ARG A 305 0.76 -16.74 15.89
C ARG A 305 1.59 -17.48 14.84
N ILE A 306 2.69 -16.89 14.39
CA ILE A 306 3.64 -17.55 13.49
C ILE A 306 4.83 -17.98 14.33
N VAL A 307 5.11 -19.28 14.36
CA VAL A 307 6.12 -19.89 15.20
C VAL A 307 7.32 -20.29 14.36
N ILE A 308 8.49 -19.81 14.73
CA ILE A 308 9.80 -20.14 14.14
C ILE A 308 10.56 -20.93 15.21
N GLU A 309 10.65 -22.25 15.03
CA GLU A 309 11.37 -23.12 15.94
C GLU A 309 12.88 -23.06 15.70
N LEU A 310 13.65 -22.94 16.78
CA LEU A 310 15.09 -22.83 16.70
C LEU A 310 15.77 -24.12 17.17
N LYS A 311 16.97 -24.38 16.65
CA LYS A 311 17.83 -25.48 17.11
C LYS A 311 18.35 -25.18 18.53
N LYS A 312 18.75 -26.23 19.25
CA LYS A 312 19.30 -26.08 20.59
C LYS A 312 20.59 -25.27 20.57
N GLY A 313 20.69 -24.24 21.42
CA GLY A 313 21.84 -23.34 21.51
C GLY A 313 21.85 -22.20 20.48
N ALA A 314 20.76 -22.02 19.72
CA ALA A 314 20.63 -20.92 18.79
C ALA A 314 20.53 -19.56 19.53
N ASP A 315 21.15 -18.53 18.96
CA ASP A 315 20.99 -17.14 19.39
C ASP A 315 19.68 -16.55 18.82
N ALA A 316 18.63 -16.61 19.61
CA ALA A 316 17.30 -16.16 19.19
C ALA A 316 17.26 -14.63 18.95
N GLU A 317 18.03 -13.84 19.69
CA GLU A 317 18.06 -12.37 19.51
C GLU A 317 18.68 -11.99 18.16
N ASN A 318 19.84 -12.59 17.85
CA ASN A 318 20.49 -12.33 16.57
C ASN A 318 19.64 -12.82 15.38
N ILE A 319 18.99 -14.00 15.51
CA ILE A 319 18.08 -14.51 14.49
C ILE A 319 16.91 -13.54 14.30
N ARG A 320 16.29 -13.06 15.37
CA ARG A 320 15.22 -12.05 15.33
C ARG A 320 15.68 -10.80 14.57
N ASN A 321 16.88 -10.31 14.85
CA ASN A 321 17.47 -9.16 14.18
C ASN A 321 17.69 -9.41 12.68
N ILE A 322 18.13 -10.61 12.30
CA ILE A 322 18.26 -10.99 10.89
C ILE A 322 16.87 -11.02 10.20
N LEU A 323 15.84 -11.54 10.89
CA LEU A 323 14.48 -11.55 10.37
C LEU A 323 13.95 -10.13 10.10
N TYR A 324 14.13 -9.19 11.02
CA TYR A 324 13.76 -7.78 10.80
C TYR A 324 14.48 -7.16 9.59
N LYS A 325 15.77 -7.43 9.41
CA LYS A 325 16.57 -6.81 8.34
C LYS A 325 16.40 -7.48 6.97
N LYS A 326 16.08 -8.78 6.93
CA LYS A 326 16.08 -9.59 5.70
C LYS A 326 14.70 -10.01 5.23
N THR A 327 13.66 -9.78 6.01
CA THR A 327 12.28 -10.13 5.67
C THR A 327 11.35 -8.92 5.85
N ARG A 328 10.09 -9.09 5.49
CA ARG A 328 9.05 -8.06 5.68
C ARG A 328 8.55 -7.93 7.13
N LEU A 329 9.18 -8.61 8.09
CA LEU A 329 8.83 -8.46 9.51
C LEU A 329 9.12 -7.04 10.03
N GLU A 330 10.05 -6.31 9.39
CA GLU A 330 10.13 -4.85 9.43
C GLU A 330 9.97 -4.35 8.00
N ASP A 331 8.99 -3.50 7.76
CA ASP A 331 8.66 -3.01 6.42
C ASP A 331 8.36 -1.50 6.46
N THR A 332 8.38 -0.88 5.32
CA THR A 332 8.13 0.55 5.17
C THR A 332 6.71 0.79 4.69
N PHE A 333 5.94 1.56 5.47
CA PHE A 333 4.68 2.12 5.04
C PHE A 333 4.92 3.53 4.48
N GLY A 334 4.68 3.72 3.18
CA GLY A 334 4.78 5.05 2.55
C GLY A 334 3.55 5.88 2.88
N VAL A 335 3.74 7.03 3.53
CA VAL A 335 2.67 7.99 3.80
C VAL A 335 2.57 8.97 2.65
N ASN A 336 1.36 9.18 2.16
CA ASN A 336 0.99 10.26 1.24
C ASN A 336 -0.47 10.64 1.52
N MET A 337 -0.67 11.75 2.22
CA MET A 337 -1.97 12.23 2.66
C MET A 337 -2.67 13.04 1.57
N LEU A 338 -2.78 12.41 0.39
CA LEU A 338 -3.42 12.96 -0.80
C LEU A 338 -4.94 12.72 -0.72
N VAL A 339 -5.71 13.79 -0.78
CA VAL A 339 -7.19 13.79 -0.69
C VAL A 339 -7.81 14.66 -1.77
N VAL A 340 -9.11 14.55 -1.96
CA VAL A 340 -9.89 15.51 -2.76
C VAL A 340 -10.44 16.56 -1.83
N SER A 341 -10.13 17.82 -2.13
CA SER A 341 -10.70 19.01 -1.48
C SER A 341 -11.21 19.95 -2.58
N ASP A 342 -12.46 20.39 -2.47
CA ASP A 342 -13.11 21.28 -3.46
C ASP A 342 -12.94 20.81 -4.91
N GLY A 343 -13.06 19.49 -5.13
CA GLY A 343 -12.94 18.86 -6.45
C GLY A 343 -11.51 18.82 -7.01
N ARG A 344 -10.47 19.06 -6.20
CA ARG A 344 -9.06 19.02 -6.60
C ARG A 344 -8.25 18.09 -5.70
N PRO A 345 -7.28 17.36 -6.25
CA PRO A 345 -6.36 16.57 -5.44
C PRO A 345 -5.35 17.48 -4.74
N GLU A 346 -5.21 17.31 -3.44
CA GLU A 346 -4.27 18.06 -2.60
C GLU A 346 -3.61 17.15 -1.57
N THR A 347 -2.29 17.29 -1.38
CA THR A 347 -1.58 16.63 -0.27
C THR A 347 -1.63 17.55 0.93
N MET A 348 -2.23 17.09 2.02
CA MET A 348 -2.51 17.90 3.21
C MET A 348 -1.67 17.47 4.40
N SER A 349 -1.31 18.44 5.26
CA SER A 349 -0.78 18.17 6.60
C SER A 349 -1.88 17.63 7.52
N LEU A 350 -1.49 17.05 8.67
CA LEU A 350 -2.45 16.61 9.68
C LEU A 350 -3.34 17.77 10.15
N LYS A 351 -2.75 18.94 10.42
CA LYS A 351 -3.49 20.14 10.85
C LYS A 351 -4.51 20.54 9.79
N ARG A 352 -4.13 20.57 8.51
CA ARG A 352 -5.01 20.95 7.41
C ARG A 352 -6.20 20.01 7.23
N ILE A 353 -6.00 18.71 7.45
CA ILE A 353 -7.11 17.72 7.44
C ILE A 353 -8.06 17.95 8.62
N ILE A 354 -7.52 18.24 9.81
CA ILE A 354 -8.35 18.55 10.99
C ILE A 354 -9.15 19.83 10.76
N GLU A 355 -8.53 20.88 10.23
CA GLU A 355 -9.18 22.15 9.87
C GLU A 355 -10.34 21.92 8.89
N ALA A 356 -10.08 21.25 7.75
CA ALA A 356 -11.11 20.94 6.75
C ALA A 356 -12.28 20.12 7.34
N PHE A 357 -11.99 19.20 8.26
CA PHE A 357 -13.02 18.46 8.96
C PHE A 357 -13.84 19.37 9.90
N VAL A 358 -13.20 20.26 10.66
CA VAL A 358 -13.91 21.18 11.59
C VAL A 358 -14.81 22.13 10.83
N ASP A 359 -14.32 22.70 9.74
CA ASP A 359 -15.12 23.57 8.85
C ASP A 359 -16.36 22.82 8.34
N PHE A 360 -16.17 21.60 7.86
CA PHE A 360 -17.27 20.75 7.40
C PHE A 360 -18.24 20.40 8.53
N ARG A 361 -17.73 20.10 9.72
CA ARG A 361 -18.57 19.78 10.88
C ARG A 361 -19.41 20.97 11.34
N LEU A 362 -18.85 22.17 11.30
CA LEU A 362 -19.57 23.42 11.58
C LEU A 362 -20.68 23.66 10.54
N ASP A 363 -20.40 23.47 9.26
CA ASP A 363 -21.41 23.60 8.20
C ASP A 363 -22.58 22.63 8.41
N ILE A 364 -22.30 21.36 8.68
CA ILE A 364 -23.32 20.36 9.01
C ILE A 364 -24.15 20.77 10.21
N ALA A 365 -23.51 21.24 11.29
CA ALA A 365 -24.19 21.66 12.51
C ALA A 365 -25.10 22.87 12.25
N ASN A 366 -24.59 23.89 11.55
CA ASN A 366 -25.39 25.04 11.15
C ASN A 366 -26.63 24.64 10.32
N ARG A 367 -26.46 23.84 9.29
CA ARG A 367 -27.56 23.37 8.44
C ARG A 367 -28.57 22.55 9.24
N LYS A 368 -28.10 21.67 10.13
CA LYS A 368 -28.94 20.88 11.03
C LYS A 368 -29.83 21.76 11.89
N TYR A 369 -29.22 22.73 12.59
CA TYR A 369 -29.97 23.55 13.52
C TYR A 369 -30.88 24.55 12.80
N HIS A 370 -30.52 25.04 11.60
CA HIS A 370 -31.45 25.79 10.75
C HIS A 370 -32.68 24.97 10.36
N THR A 371 -32.50 23.74 9.89
CA THR A 371 -33.60 22.85 9.51
C THR A 371 -34.50 22.50 10.72
N LEU A 372 -33.89 22.28 11.89
CA LEU A 372 -34.65 22.01 13.11
C LEU A 372 -35.41 23.25 13.59
N LEU A 373 -34.79 24.43 13.54
CA LEU A 373 -35.40 25.70 13.88
C LEU A 373 -36.61 26.00 12.98
N GLU A 374 -36.48 25.86 11.68
CA GLU A 374 -37.60 26.04 10.73
C GLU A 374 -38.77 25.12 11.04
N LYS A 375 -38.50 23.82 11.26
CA LYS A 375 -39.53 22.84 11.63
C LYS A 375 -40.22 23.17 12.96
N ASP A 376 -39.45 23.61 13.97
CA ASP A 376 -40.02 23.94 15.24
C ASP A 376 -40.73 25.33 15.24
N LEU A 377 -40.32 26.27 14.37
CA LEU A 377 -41.09 27.51 14.13
C LEU A 377 -42.43 27.22 13.46
N GLU A 378 -42.45 26.35 12.43
CA GLU A 378 -43.73 25.91 11.83
C GLU A 378 -44.63 25.20 12.83
N LYS A 379 -44.04 24.37 13.71
CA LYS A 379 -44.76 23.67 14.75
C LYS A 379 -45.30 24.64 15.82
N LYS A 380 -44.50 25.62 16.26
CA LYS A 380 -44.89 26.70 17.16
C LYS A 380 -46.09 27.45 16.62
N GLU A 381 -46.08 27.88 15.34
CA GLU A 381 -47.18 28.54 14.68
C GLU A 381 -48.47 27.75 14.79
N VAL A 382 -48.44 26.44 14.54
CA VAL A 382 -49.61 25.54 14.66
C VAL A 382 -50.06 25.41 16.12
N GLU A 383 -49.13 25.20 17.07
CA GLU A 383 -49.43 25.06 18.49
C GLU A 383 -50.09 26.30 19.09
N GLU A 384 -49.56 27.51 18.74
CA GLU A 384 -50.15 28.77 19.15
C GLU A 384 -51.59 28.93 18.64
N GLY A 385 -51.82 28.58 17.35
CA GLY A 385 -53.15 28.65 16.78
C GLY A 385 -54.15 27.64 17.43
N LEU A 386 -53.68 26.44 17.81
CA LEU A 386 -54.51 25.47 18.51
C LEU A 386 -54.83 25.89 19.95
N ILE A 387 -53.88 26.50 20.64
CA ILE A 387 -54.11 27.03 22.00
C ILE A 387 -55.11 28.18 21.94
N GLU A 388 -54.95 29.16 21.05
CA GLU A 388 -55.89 30.25 20.84
C GLU A 388 -57.27 29.74 20.42
N ALA A 389 -57.33 28.68 19.59
CA ALA A 389 -58.57 28.03 19.18
C ALA A 389 -59.30 27.35 20.38
N CYS A 390 -58.57 26.76 21.33
CA CYS A 390 -59.15 26.20 22.56
C CYS A 390 -59.83 27.27 23.43
N ASP A 391 -59.25 28.49 23.53
CA ASP A 391 -59.83 29.60 24.28
C ASP A 391 -61.13 30.13 23.65
N VAL A 392 -61.30 30.02 22.36
CA VAL A 392 -62.47 30.47 21.63
C VAL A 392 -63.29 29.28 20.99
N ILE A 393 -63.19 28.16 21.58
CA ILE A 393 -63.69 26.90 20.99
C ILE A 393 -65.21 26.90 20.68
N ASP A 394 -66.01 27.50 21.54
CA ASP A 394 -67.47 27.65 21.31
C ASP A 394 -67.77 28.46 20.07
N LEU A 395 -66.99 29.51 19.80
CA LEU A 395 -67.10 30.29 18.57
C LEU A 395 -66.70 29.48 17.35
N ILE A 396 -65.62 28.72 17.41
CA ILE A 396 -65.15 27.87 16.31
C ILE A 396 -66.22 26.77 16.00
N ILE A 397 -66.78 26.12 17.00
CA ILE A 397 -67.86 25.16 16.80
C ILE A 397 -69.09 25.84 16.14
N GLU A 398 -69.40 27.07 16.50
CA GLU A 398 -70.49 27.84 15.89
C GLU A 398 -70.20 28.14 14.40
N ILE A 399 -68.96 28.60 14.08
CA ILE A 399 -68.49 28.80 12.70
C ILE A 399 -68.59 27.51 11.89
N LEU A 400 -68.08 26.39 12.42
CA LEU A 400 -68.10 25.08 11.74
C LEU A 400 -69.52 24.60 11.42
N ARG A 401 -70.46 24.73 12.39
CA ARG A 401 -71.85 24.35 12.23
C ARG A 401 -72.66 25.29 11.34
N GLY A 402 -72.29 26.55 11.31
CA GLY A 402 -72.93 27.58 10.49
C GLY A 402 -72.44 27.66 9.05
N SER A 403 -71.28 27.09 8.78
CA SER A 403 -70.66 27.08 7.45
C SER A 403 -71.26 25.95 6.58
N ARG A 404 -71.39 26.19 5.26
CA ARG A 404 -71.89 25.20 4.28
C ARG A 404 -70.82 24.22 3.80
N ASN A 405 -69.57 24.63 3.89
CA ASN A 405 -68.39 23.80 3.49
C ASN A 405 -67.16 24.24 4.26
N ALA A 406 -66.11 23.41 4.22
CA ALA A 406 -64.85 23.66 4.95
C ALA A 406 -64.13 24.94 4.47
N GLN A 407 -64.25 25.31 3.21
CA GLN A 407 -63.62 26.51 2.67
C GLN A 407 -64.19 27.80 3.28
N MET A 408 -65.50 27.83 3.48
CA MET A 408 -66.15 28.96 4.19
C MET A 408 -65.70 29.07 5.61
N ALA A 409 -65.63 27.97 6.33
CA ALA A 409 -65.06 27.94 7.70
C ALA A 409 -63.59 28.41 7.72
N LYS A 410 -62.80 27.91 6.78
CA LYS A 410 -61.37 28.32 6.61
C LYS A 410 -61.23 29.82 6.36
N ASN A 411 -62.03 30.37 5.40
CA ASN A 411 -62.01 31.82 5.11
C ASN A 411 -62.44 32.66 6.32
N CYS A 412 -63.42 32.20 7.08
CA CYS A 412 -63.80 32.85 8.32
C CYS A 412 -62.68 32.90 9.35
N LEU A 413 -61.98 31.80 9.56
CA LEU A 413 -60.86 31.69 10.47
C LEU A 413 -59.70 32.60 10.04
N ILE A 414 -59.38 32.66 8.74
CA ILE A 414 -58.22 33.41 8.19
C ILE A 414 -58.52 34.90 8.02
N TYR A 415 -59.65 35.22 7.38
CA TYR A 415 -59.96 36.57 6.97
C TYR A 415 -61.08 37.25 7.77
N GLY A 416 -61.74 36.47 8.67
CA GLY A 416 -62.91 36.96 9.42
C GLY A 416 -64.14 37.15 8.53
N GLU A 417 -64.24 36.42 7.41
CA GLU A 417 -65.37 36.47 6.50
C GLU A 417 -66.59 35.78 7.13
N THR A 418 -67.60 36.57 7.51
CA THR A 418 -68.83 36.07 8.19
C THR A 418 -70.01 35.88 7.23
N LYS A 419 -69.86 36.30 5.96
CA LYS A 419 -70.90 36.26 4.98
C LYS A 419 -71.38 34.84 4.70
N ASP A 420 -72.69 34.61 4.70
CA ASP A 420 -73.33 33.31 4.51
C ASP A 420 -73.09 32.25 5.57
N ILE A 421 -72.50 32.60 6.73
CA ILE A 421 -72.36 31.76 7.89
C ILE A 421 -73.50 32.04 8.88
N SER A 422 -74.17 31.03 9.36
CA SER A 422 -75.26 31.14 10.34
C SER A 422 -74.73 31.22 11.78
N PHE A 423 -74.74 32.43 12.38
CA PHE A 423 -74.37 32.62 13.79
C PHE A 423 -75.59 32.64 14.70
N LYS A 424 -75.43 32.15 15.95
CA LYS A 424 -76.49 32.17 16.96
C LYS A 424 -76.72 33.58 17.48
N THR A 425 -75.70 34.40 17.60
CA THR A 425 -75.76 35.78 18.12
C THR A 425 -74.94 36.74 17.27
N LYS A 426 -75.37 38.03 17.18
CA LYS A 426 -74.60 39.12 16.58
C LYS A 426 -73.23 39.35 17.26
N LYS A 427 -73.10 38.92 18.53
CA LYS A 427 -71.85 38.99 19.28
C LYS A 427 -70.84 38.00 18.72
N SER A 428 -71.28 36.77 18.49
CA SER A 428 -70.44 35.71 17.88
C SER A 428 -70.00 36.11 16.46
N GLU A 429 -70.86 36.69 15.65
CA GLU A 429 -70.53 37.19 14.32
C GLU A 429 -69.46 38.30 14.38
N LYS A 430 -69.59 39.24 15.34
CA LYS A 430 -68.64 40.30 15.54
C LYS A 430 -67.30 39.80 16.11
N LEU A 431 -67.26 38.73 16.86
CA LEU A 431 -66.01 38.07 17.32
C LEU A 431 -65.37 37.28 16.18
N ALA A 432 -66.13 36.54 15.38
CA ALA A 432 -65.63 35.79 14.22
C ALA A 432 -65.01 36.70 13.17
N SER A 433 -65.56 37.93 12.95
CA SER A 433 -64.94 38.89 12.00
C SER A 433 -63.60 39.42 12.40
N LYS A 434 -63.16 39.18 13.67
CA LYS A 434 -61.84 39.58 14.17
C LYS A 434 -60.81 38.49 14.11
N LEU A 435 -61.16 37.24 13.82
CA LEU A 435 -60.23 36.14 13.69
C LEU A 435 -59.25 36.38 12.56
N ARG A 436 -57.98 36.01 12.79
CA ARG A 436 -56.86 36.19 11.85
C ARG A 436 -55.87 35.07 11.96
N PHE A 437 -56.34 33.84 11.96
CA PHE A 437 -55.44 32.67 11.95
C PHE A 437 -54.68 32.58 10.61
N THR A 438 -53.49 32.03 10.67
CA THR A 438 -52.78 31.72 9.42
C THR A 438 -53.43 30.56 8.70
N GLU A 439 -53.07 30.34 7.46
CA GLU A 439 -53.62 29.22 6.70
C GLU A 439 -53.31 27.87 7.31
N ARG A 440 -52.06 27.71 7.83
CA ARG A 440 -51.62 26.48 8.58
C ARG A 440 -52.41 26.30 9.87
N GLN A 441 -52.60 27.35 10.66
CA GLN A 441 -53.37 27.34 11.88
C GLN A 441 -54.87 26.97 11.58
N ALA A 442 -55.47 27.61 10.61
CA ALA A 442 -56.85 27.33 10.22
C ALA A 442 -57.04 25.88 9.76
N GLN A 443 -56.09 25.34 9.00
CA GLN A 443 -56.10 23.93 8.59
C GLN A 443 -55.98 22.99 9.81
N ALA A 444 -55.05 23.23 10.73
CA ALA A 444 -54.85 22.45 11.95
C ALA A 444 -56.09 22.46 12.84
N ILE A 445 -56.74 23.62 12.94
CA ILE A 445 -58.03 23.78 13.70
C ILE A 445 -59.13 22.93 13.08
N LEU A 446 -59.27 22.94 11.73
CA LEU A 446 -60.26 22.13 11.00
C LEU A 446 -60.01 20.63 11.13
N ASP A 447 -58.76 20.21 11.19
CA ASP A 447 -58.34 18.81 11.33
C ASP A 447 -58.31 18.33 12.80
N MET A 448 -58.59 19.22 13.78
CA MET A 448 -58.50 18.94 15.18
C MET A 448 -59.57 17.92 15.63
N ARG A 449 -59.13 16.86 16.30
CA ARG A 449 -60.02 15.86 16.87
C ARG A 449 -60.67 16.39 18.14
N LEU A 450 -61.97 16.07 18.33
CA LEU A 450 -62.72 16.50 19.52
C LEU A 450 -62.10 16.07 20.86
N VAL A 451 -61.37 14.98 20.90
CA VAL A 451 -60.63 14.51 22.08
C VAL A 451 -59.62 15.54 22.54
N LYS A 452 -59.04 16.36 21.63
CA LYS A 452 -58.05 17.40 21.97
C LYS A 452 -58.64 18.57 22.80
N LEU A 453 -59.96 18.62 22.96
CA LEU A 453 -60.68 19.64 23.75
C LEU A 453 -60.86 19.25 25.24
N ILE A 454 -60.41 18.08 25.64
CA ILE A 454 -60.43 17.66 27.04
C ILE A 454 -59.34 18.42 27.80
N GLY A 455 -59.61 18.93 28.98
CA GLY A 455 -58.69 19.80 29.76
C GLY A 455 -57.28 19.26 29.91
N LEU A 456 -57.13 17.95 30.18
CA LEU A 456 -55.82 17.28 30.22
C LEU A 456 -55.06 17.31 28.89
N GLU A 457 -55.74 17.29 27.75
CA GLU A 457 -55.13 17.40 26.43
C GLU A 457 -54.67 18.82 26.09
N VAL A 458 -55.41 19.83 26.61
CA VAL A 458 -55.02 21.25 26.48
C VAL A 458 -53.78 21.54 27.31
N GLU A 459 -53.72 21.02 28.57
CA GLU A 459 -52.52 21.12 29.39
C GLU A 459 -51.30 20.43 28.74
N ALA A 460 -51.49 19.28 28.10
CA ALA A 460 -50.45 18.59 27.36
C ALA A 460 -49.98 19.41 26.11
N LEU A 461 -50.91 20.09 25.42
CA LEU A 461 -50.58 20.97 24.30
C LEU A 461 -49.74 22.18 24.73
N ILE A 462 -50.12 22.80 25.89
CA ILE A 462 -49.35 23.91 26.46
C ILE A 462 -47.93 23.45 26.86
N ALA A 463 -47.82 22.30 27.53
CA ALA A 463 -46.50 21.74 27.90
C ALA A 463 -45.66 21.42 26.67
N GLN A 464 -46.28 20.90 25.61
CA GLN A 464 -45.59 20.65 24.31
C GLN A 464 -45.12 21.95 23.66
N HIS A 465 -45.93 23.00 23.72
CA HIS A 465 -45.57 24.33 23.19
C HIS A 465 -44.40 24.94 23.96
N GLU A 466 -44.39 24.86 25.30
CA GLU A 466 -43.27 25.29 26.13
C GLU A 466 -41.96 24.55 25.79
N GLU A 467 -42.04 23.25 25.51
CA GLU A 467 -40.90 22.45 25.11
C GLU A 467 -40.40 22.87 23.70
N THR A 468 -41.35 23.16 22.77
CA THR A 468 -41.01 23.68 21.45
C THR A 468 -40.30 25.04 21.54
N LEU A 469 -40.80 25.95 22.40
CA LEU A 469 -40.13 27.27 22.65
C LEU A 469 -38.74 27.10 23.25
N ARG A 470 -38.52 26.14 24.15
CA ARG A 470 -37.18 25.86 24.71
C ARG A 470 -36.23 25.37 23.66
N ARG A 471 -36.66 24.50 22.73
CA ARG A 471 -35.83 24.04 21.62
C ARG A 471 -35.51 25.16 20.64
N ILE A 472 -36.49 25.99 20.30
CA ILE A 472 -36.27 27.17 19.43
C ILE A 472 -35.20 28.09 20.05
N ALA A 473 -35.35 28.46 21.33
CA ALA A 473 -34.38 29.29 22.02
C ALA A 473 -32.97 28.66 22.06
N HIS A 474 -32.91 27.34 22.24
CA HIS A 474 -31.64 26.61 22.18
C HIS A 474 -31.01 26.63 20.79
N TYR A 475 -31.78 26.39 19.71
CA TYR A 475 -31.26 26.42 18.35
C TYR A 475 -30.84 27.84 17.95
N GLU A 476 -31.60 28.85 18.30
CA GLU A 476 -31.24 30.27 18.08
C GLU A 476 -29.96 30.65 18.83
N HIS A 477 -29.76 30.17 20.05
CA HIS A 477 -28.52 30.36 20.80
C HIS A 477 -27.33 29.74 20.09
N LEU A 478 -27.42 28.45 19.67
CA LEU A 478 -26.36 27.75 18.96
C LEU A 478 -26.01 28.41 17.62
N LEU A 479 -27.01 28.90 16.88
CA LEU A 479 -26.82 29.53 15.57
C LEU A 479 -26.21 30.91 15.65
N ASN A 480 -26.42 31.65 16.77
CA ASN A 480 -25.93 33.02 16.94
C ASN A 480 -24.65 33.12 17.79
N ASP A 481 -24.21 32.02 18.40
CA ASP A 481 -23.07 32.01 19.29
C ASP A 481 -22.11 30.89 18.86
N TYR A 482 -20.95 31.29 18.32
CA TYR A 482 -19.92 30.36 17.85
C TYR A 482 -19.35 29.48 18.97
N ASP A 483 -19.16 30.06 20.16
CA ASP A 483 -18.61 29.32 21.30
C ASP A 483 -19.61 28.24 21.77
N ALA A 484 -20.90 28.58 21.84
CA ALA A 484 -21.95 27.62 22.15
C ALA A 484 -22.04 26.47 21.13
N MET A 485 -21.93 26.78 19.83
CA MET A 485 -21.88 25.78 18.77
C MET A 485 -20.65 24.87 18.90
N SER A 486 -19.50 25.46 19.19
CA SER A 486 -18.25 24.74 19.41
C SER A 486 -18.32 23.79 20.61
N GLU A 487 -18.89 24.24 21.71
CA GLU A 487 -19.11 23.41 22.90
C GLU A 487 -20.06 22.21 22.61
N ASP A 488 -21.13 22.42 21.83
CA ASP A 488 -22.05 21.37 21.41
C ASP A 488 -21.32 20.32 20.58
N ILE A 489 -20.51 20.73 19.59
CA ILE A 489 -19.70 19.85 18.77
C ILE A 489 -18.67 19.08 19.61
N ILE A 490 -17.97 19.74 20.54
CA ILE A 490 -16.99 19.11 21.43
C ILE A 490 -17.68 18.06 22.34
N SER A 491 -18.86 18.39 22.87
CA SER A 491 -19.65 17.48 23.71
C SER A 491 -20.06 16.22 22.94
N ASP A 492 -20.49 16.40 21.68
CA ASP A 492 -20.84 15.33 20.78
C ASP A 492 -19.63 14.43 20.46
N LEU A 493 -18.49 15.01 20.09
CA LEU A 493 -17.25 14.29 19.85
C LEU A 493 -16.77 13.51 21.06
N LYS A 494 -16.81 14.11 22.26
CA LYS A 494 -16.47 13.43 23.52
C LYS A 494 -17.42 12.26 23.83
N SER A 495 -18.69 12.37 23.45
CA SER A 495 -19.66 11.27 23.58
C SER A 495 -19.32 10.11 22.65
N ILE A 496 -19.01 10.40 21.36
CA ILE A 496 -18.58 9.41 20.37
C ILE A 496 -17.29 8.72 20.83
N SER A 497 -16.32 9.48 21.35
CA SER A 497 -15.06 8.92 21.88
C SER A 497 -15.30 7.95 23.04
N ARG A 498 -16.23 8.26 23.94
CA ARG A 498 -16.56 7.37 25.08
C ARG A 498 -17.27 6.09 24.64
N GLU A 499 -18.13 6.16 23.63
CA GLU A 499 -18.91 5.01 23.18
C GLU A 499 -18.12 4.09 22.24
N TYR A 500 -17.31 4.64 21.32
CA TYR A 500 -16.63 3.90 20.27
C TYR A 500 -15.11 3.88 20.40
N GLY A 501 -14.54 4.61 21.35
CA GLY A 501 -13.10 4.65 21.60
C GLY A 501 -12.56 3.29 22.05
N ARG A 502 -11.31 3.02 21.72
CA ARG A 502 -10.59 1.82 22.10
C ARG A 502 -9.15 2.14 22.44
N GLU A 503 -8.51 1.26 23.17
CA GLU A 503 -7.08 1.37 23.45
C GLU A 503 -6.23 1.27 22.19
N ARG A 504 -5.10 1.97 22.18
CA ARG A 504 -4.12 1.93 21.12
C ARG A 504 -3.52 0.53 20.98
N ARG A 505 -3.40 0.05 19.76
CA ARG A 505 -2.78 -1.24 19.42
C ARG A 505 -1.31 -1.09 19.04
N THR A 506 -0.98 -0.10 18.22
CA THR A 506 0.38 0.12 17.70
C THR A 506 1.25 0.84 18.71
N LEU A 507 2.40 0.28 19.04
CA LEU A 507 3.42 0.96 19.84
C LEU A 507 4.20 1.95 18.96
N ILE A 508 4.65 3.05 19.57
CA ILE A 508 5.43 4.08 18.85
C ILE A 508 6.67 4.39 19.68
N GLU A 509 7.81 4.10 19.11
CA GLU A 509 9.10 4.27 19.75
C GLU A 509 10.18 4.59 18.71
N ASN A 510 11.36 4.99 19.18
CA ASN A 510 12.57 4.98 18.37
C ASN A 510 13.29 3.67 18.67
N ALA A 511 13.48 2.85 17.66
CA ALA A 511 14.33 1.67 17.81
C ALA A 511 15.70 1.95 17.20
N ASP A 512 16.73 1.48 17.88
CA ASP A 512 18.09 1.46 17.35
C ASP A 512 18.12 0.68 16.02
N GLU A 513 19.04 1.05 15.13
CA GLU A 513 19.29 0.26 13.93
C GLU A 513 19.61 -1.18 14.34
N VAL A 514 18.95 -2.12 13.69
CA VAL A 514 19.14 -3.53 13.94
C VAL A 514 20.59 -3.90 13.58
N VAL A 515 21.42 -4.14 14.57
CA VAL A 515 22.79 -4.62 14.39
C VAL A 515 22.73 -6.15 14.25
N ILE A 516 23.24 -6.66 13.14
CA ILE A 516 23.45 -8.09 12.93
C ILE A 516 24.87 -8.40 13.36
N GLU A 517 25.02 -9.25 14.37
CA GLU A 517 26.31 -9.87 14.64
C GLU A 517 26.53 -10.95 13.56
N GLU A 518 27.34 -10.63 12.55
CA GLU A 518 27.81 -11.68 11.63
C GLU A 518 28.65 -12.64 12.47
N LYS A 519 28.23 -13.92 12.58
CA LYS A 519 29.09 -14.97 13.07
C LYS A 519 30.35 -14.95 12.21
N GLN A 520 31.44 -14.44 12.74
CA GLN A 520 32.74 -14.54 12.09
C GLN A 520 33.02 -16.05 11.95
N THR A 521 32.91 -16.53 10.71
CA THR A 521 33.35 -17.88 10.39
C THR A 521 34.84 -17.94 10.67
N GLU A 522 35.28 -18.79 11.59
CA GLU A 522 36.68 -18.97 11.81
C GLU A 522 37.35 -19.31 10.46
N PRO A 523 38.43 -18.58 10.08
CA PRO A 523 39.09 -18.84 8.81
C PRO A 523 39.70 -20.24 8.82
N GLU A 524 39.28 -21.09 7.89
CA GLU A 524 39.76 -22.46 7.72
C GLU A 524 40.20 -22.65 6.28
N GLU A 525 41.37 -23.33 6.10
CA GLU A 525 41.84 -23.68 4.76
C GLU A 525 41.05 -24.88 4.23
N VAL A 526 40.48 -24.71 3.05
CA VAL A 526 39.68 -25.73 2.36
C VAL A 526 40.13 -25.87 0.91
N VAL A 527 39.68 -26.93 0.25
CA VAL A 527 40.00 -27.13 -1.18
C VAL A 527 38.75 -27.00 -2.02
N PHE A 528 38.72 -25.97 -2.86
CA PHE A 528 37.72 -25.84 -3.91
C PHE A 528 38.02 -26.86 -5.03
N ALA A 529 37.02 -27.59 -5.46
CA ALA A 529 37.12 -28.54 -6.57
C ALA A 529 35.94 -28.35 -7.53
N MET A 530 36.22 -28.22 -8.84
CA MET A 530 35.23 -28.13 -9.91
C MET A 530 35.56 -29.11 -11.03
N ASP A 531 34.57 -29.90 -11.44
CA ASP A 531 34.72 -30.85 -12.55
C ASP A 531 34.54 -30.15 -13.92
N ARG A 532 34.72 -30.93 -15.00
CA ARG A 532 34.57 -30.44 -16.40
C ARG A 532 33.12 -30.07 -16.76
N PHE A 533 32.15 -30.49 -15.98
CA PHE A 533 30.73 -30.24 -16.21
C PHE A 533 30.15 -29.07 -15.38
N GLY A 534 31.01 -28.40 -14.57
CA GLY A 534 30.62 -27.28 -13.78
C GLY A 534 30.02 -27.63 -12.40
N TYR A 535 30.21 -28.87 -11.91
CA TYR A 535 29.85 -29.22 -10.54
C TYR A 535 30.96 -28.83 -9.58
N VAL A 536 30.59 -28.09 -8.53
CA VAL A 536 31.52 -27.59 -7.52
C VAL A 536 31.28 -28.20 -6.15
N LYS A 537 32.32 -28.33 -5.39
CA LYS A 537 32.30 -28.78 -3.99
C LYS A 537 33.51 -28.29 -3.25
N ILE A 538 33.42 -28.25 -1.93
CA ILE A 538 34.54 -28.05 -1.02
C ILE A 538 34.98 -29.37 -0.44
N LEU A 539 36.28 -29.59 -0.44
CA LEU A 539 36.93 -30.78 0.18
C LEU A 539 37.71 -30.30 1.40
N ASP A 540 37.77 -31.14 2.41
CA ASP A 540 38.68 -30.96 3.54
C ASP A 540 40.15 -31.07 3.06
N ALA A 541 41.00 -30.17 3.53
CA ALA A 541 42.38 -30.08 3.07
C ALA A 541 43.21 -31.35 3.38
N ALA A 542 42.99 -31.97 4.56
CA ALA A 542 43.70 -33.19 4.93
C ALA A 542 43.19 -34.41 4.13
N LEU A 543 41.90 -34.42 3.80
CA LEU A 543 41.31 -35.48 2.95
C LEU A 543 41.80 -35.36 1.50
N TYR A 544 41.95 -34.15 0.99
CA TYR A 544 42.51 -33.89 -0.33
C TYR A 544 43.94 -34.38 -0.46
N GLU A 545 44.82 -34.09 0.51
CA GLU A 545 46.20 -34.51 0.47
C GLU A 545 46.35 -36.05 0.42
N LYS A 546 45.48 -36.80 1.14
CA LYS A 546 45.46 -38.27 1.12
C LYS A 546 45.01 -38.89 -0.23
N ASN A 547 44.28 -38.09 -1.05
CA ASN A 547 43.68 -38.60 -2.30
C ASN A 547 43.95 -37.66 -3.49
N ARG A 548 45.09 -36.99 -3.47
CA ARG A 548 45.43 -35.92 -4.41
C ARG A 548 45.36 -36.31 -5.87
N GLU A 549 45.97 -37.43 -6.22
CA GLU A 549 45.98 -37.96 -7.61
C GLU A 549 44.57 -38.20 -8.14
N ALA A 550 43.69 -38.79 -7.32
CA ALA A 550 42.33 -39.05 -7.70
C ALA A 550 41.50 -37.77 -7.83
N ALA A 551 41.73 -36.77 -6.96
CA ALA A 551 41.07 -35.49 -7.02
C ALA A 551 41.47 -34.71 -8.30
N GLU A 552 42.77 -34.69 -8.63
CA GLU A 552 43.30 -34.02 -9.80
C GLU A 552 42.88 -34.66 -11.13
N ALA A 553 42.63 -35.98 -11.14
CA ALA A 553 42.11 -36.69 -12.29
C ALA A 553 40.63 -36.39 -12.61
N ASP A 554 39.82 -36.16 -11.57
CA ASP A 554 38.37 -36.01 -11.70
C ASP A 554 37.94 -34.57 -11.86
N HIS A 555 38.78 -33.58 -11.48
CA HIS A 555 38.40 -32.16 -11.46
C HIS A 555 39.31 -31.34 -12.37
N LYS A 556 38.68 -30.37 -13.09
CA LYS A 556 39.38 -29.43 -14.00
C LYS A 556 40.05 -28.29 -13.23
N TYR A 557 39.44 -27.84 -12.14
CA TYR A 557 39.92 -26.73 -11.33
C TYR A 557 39.99 -27.20 -9.86
N ILE A 558 41.14 -27.04 -9.24
CA ILE A 558 41.37 -27.31 -7.82
C ILE A 558 42.21 -26.18 -7.24
N PHE A 559 41.73 -25.57 -6.16
CA PHE A 559 42.44 -24.48 -5.48
C PHE A 559 42.37 -24.68 -3.97
N ARG A 560 43.48 -24.44 -3.27
CA ARG A 560 43.48 -24.19 -1.84
C ARG A 560 43.06 -22.77 -1.59
N VAL A 561 42.08 -22.55 -0.75
CA VAL A 561 41.47 -21.26 -0.46
C VAL A 561 40.98 -21.23 0.98
N MET A 562 40.80 -20.04 1.52
CA MET A 562 40.13 -19.90 2.80
C MET A 562 38.61 -19.99 2.59
N ASN A 563 37.91 -20.55 3.56
CA ASN A 563 36.43 -20.61 3.54
C ASN A 563 35.78 -19.23 3.42
N THR A 564 36.50 -18.15 3.75
CA THR A 564 36.08 -16.76 3.64
C THR A 564 36.29 -16.14 2.24
N ASP A 565 37.01 -16.84 1.35
CA ASP A 565 37.38 -16.36 0.03
C ASP A 565 36.24 -16.39 -0.98
N LYS A 566 36.50 -15.85 -2.17
CA LYS A 566 35.60 -15.91 -3.31
C LYS A 566 36.31 -16.55 -4.51
N ILE A 567 35.55 -17.28 -5.30
CA ILE A 567 35.99 -17.81 -6.60
C ILE A 567 35.37 -16.99 -7.72
N GLY A 568 36.19 -16.60 -8.68
CA GLY A 568 35.80 -15.90 -9.90
C GLY A 568 35.64 -16.88 -11.07
N ILE A 569 34.60 -16.69 -11.88
CA ILE A 569 34.22 -17.52 -13.01
C ILE A 569 34.04 -16.60 -14.21
N PHE A 570 34.97 -16.64 -15.17
CA PHE A 570 34.88 -15.89 -16.40
C PHE A 570 34.15 -16.70 -17.46
N THR A 571 33.27 -16.01 -18.20
CA THR A 571 32.46 -16.64 -19.25
C THR A 571 32.79 -16.09 -20.62
N ASP A 572 32.42 -16.85 -21.64
CA ASP A 572 32.58 -16.51 -23.06
C ASP A 572 31.79 -15.23 -23.43
N THR A 573 30.72 -14.90 -22.69
CA THR A 573 29.93 -13.68 -22.84
C THR A 573 30.61 -12.42 -22.28
N GLY A 574 31.85 -12.55 -21.78
CA GLY A 574 32.63 -11.41 -21.24
C GLY A 574 32.20 -10.97 -19.84
N LYS A 575 31.58 -11.84 -19.07
CA LYS A 575 31.21 -11.58 -17.67
C LYS A 575 32.15 -12.30 -16.71
N LEU A 576 32.20 -11.78 -15.48
CA LEU A 576 32.80 -12.43 -14.33
C LEU A 576 31.71 -12.62 -13.26
N HIS A 577 31.42 -13.85 -12.93
CA HIS A 577 30.58 -14.23 -11.80
C HIS A 577 31.42 -14.58 -10.60
N THR A 578 30.96 -14.28 -9.39
CA THR A 578 31.66 -14.61 -8.14
C THR A 578 30.77 -15.44 -7.21
N VAL A 579 31.38 -16.43 -6.56
CA VAL A 579 30.76 -17.25 -5.52
C VAL A 579 31.63 -17.20 -4.26
N LYS A 580 31.04 -17.09 -3.08
CA LYS A 580 31.75 -17.21 -1.83
C LYS A 580 32.03 -18.67 -1.56
N VAL A 581 33.24 -19.02 -1.10
CA VAL A 581 33.62 -20.38 -0.77
C VAL A 581 32.69 -21.00 0.30
N GLN A 582 32.27 -20.22 1.28
CA GLN A 582 31.33 -20.62 2.32
C GLN A 582 29.93 -21.02 1.78
N ASP A 583 29.53 -20.53 0.60
CA ASP A 583 28.23 -20.86 -0.02
C ASP A 583 28.28 -22.22 -0.74
N ILE A 584 29.49 -22.76 -0.96
CA ILE A 584 29.70 -24.04 -1.66
C ILE A 584 29.64 -25.19 -0.64
N PRO A 585 28.85 -26.24 -0.88
CA PRO A 585 28.71 -27.33 0.08
C PRO A 585 29.98 -28.15 0.22
N ALA A 586 30.38 -28.44 1.48
CA ALA A 586 31.40 -29.46 1.77
C ALA A 586 30.87 -30.82 1.43
N ARG A 587 31.62 -31.65 0.65
CA ARG A 587 31.25 -32.98 0.19
C ARG A 587 32.46 -33.94 0.26
N ARG A 588 32.18 -35.22 0.21
CA ARG A 588 33.23 -36.25 0.07
C ARG A 588 33.76 -36.26 -1.36
N LEU A 589 34.96 -36.76 -1.56
CA LEU A 589 35.58 -36.80 -2.88
C LEU A 589 34.71 -37.55 -3.94
N ARG A 590 34.05 -38.62 -3.56
CA ARG A 590 33.17 -39.42 -4.42
C ARG A 590 31.78 -38.82 -4.68
N ASP A 591 31.38 -37.84 -3.88
CA ASP A 591 30.07 -37.21 -4.03
C ASP A 591 30.07 -36.28 -5.22
N LYS A 592 28.97 -36.25 -5.97
CA LYS A 592 28.75 -35.26 -7.02
C LYS A 592 28.54 -33.90 -6.33
N GLY A 593 29.23 -32.88 -6.79
CA GLY A 593 29.08 -31.52 -6.31
C GLY A 593 27.70 -30.91 -6.63
N VAL A 594 27.57 -29.63 -6.43
CA VAL A 594 26.39 -28.83 -6.82
C VAL A 594 26.72 -28.07 -8.11
N PRO A 595 25.80 -27.97 -9.10
CA PRO A 595 26.01 -27.16 -10.27
C PRO A 595 26.29 -25.71 -9.92
N ILE A 596 27.28 -25.07 -10.56
CA ILE A 596 27.69 -23.70 -10.23
C ILE A 596 26.62 -22.66 -10.56
N ASP A 597 25.71 -22.95 -11.49
CA ASP A 597 24.56 -22.14 -11.84
C ASP A 597 23.54 -22.01 -10.68
N ASN A 598 23.50 -22.98 -9.76
CA ASN A 598 22.68 -22.89 -8.55
C ASN A 598 23.26 -21.95 -7.48
N LEU A 599 24.52 -21.56 -7.60
CA LEU A 599 25.25 -20.75 -6.61
C LEU A 599 25.58 -19.33 -7.10
N THR A 600 25.44 -19.11 -8.39
CA THR A 600 25.81 -17.86 -9.08
C THR A 600 24.72 -17.41 -10.03
N ASN A 601 24.92 -16.24 -10.65
CA ASN A 601 24.07 -15.77 -11.76
C ASN A 601 24.51 -16.32 -13.12
N PHE A 602 25.44 -17.28 -13.16
CA PHE A 602 25.85 -18.00 -14.36
C PHE A 602 24.70 -18.87 -14.87
N THR A 603 24.53 -18.96 -16.19
CA THR A 603 23.50 -19.79 -16.80
C THR A 603 24.11 -20.61 -17.93
N ASN A 604 24.27 -21.92 -17.71
CA ASN A 604 24.85 -22.87 -18.67
C ASN A 604 24.09 -22.99 -20.01
N ARG A 605 22.90 -22.38 -20.13
CA ARG A 605 22.14 -22.32 -21.39
C ARG A 605 22.61 -21.23 -22.33
N THR A 606 23.27 -20.20 -21.84
CA THR A 606 23.63 -18.98 -22.60
C THR A 606 25.09 -18.60 -22.47
N GLU A 607 25.84 -19.23 -21.59
CA GLU A 607 27.22 -18.91 -21.24
C GLU A 607 28.08 -20.17 -21.10
N ASP A 608 29.32 -20.12 -21.58
CA ASP A 608 30.32 -21.17 -21.35
C ASP A 608 31.43 -20.66 -20.40
N ILE A 609 31.90 -21.55 -19.50
CA ILE A 609 32.97 -21.21 -18.56
C ILE A 609 34.32 -21.25 -19.30
N VAL A 610 34.97 -20.08 -19.38
CA VAL A 610 36.29 -19.95 -19.99
C VAL A 610 37.41 -20.19 -18.98
N TRP A 611 37.30 -19.58 -17.80
CA TRP A 611 38.33 -19.69 -16.75
C TRP A 611 37.74 -19.52 -15.36
N VAL A 612 38.35 -20.25 -14.40
CA VAL A 612 38.00 -20.19 -12.97
C VAL A 612 39.25 -19.96 -12.17
N CYS A 613 39.20 -19.03 -11.19
CA CYS A 613 40.35 -18.70 -10.37
C CYS A 613 39.89 -18.07 -9.03
N PRO A 614 40.64 -18.26 -7.92
CA PRO A 614 40.40 -17.49 -6.68
C PRO A 614 40.49 -15.99 -6.90
N MET A 615 39.57 -15.24 -6.30
CA MET A 615 39.53 -13.77 -6.46
C MET A 615 40.74 -13.08 -5.89
N GLU A 616 41.37 -13.63 -4.85
CA GLU A 616 42.64 -13.13 -4.29
C GLU A 616 43.76 -13.20 -5.35
N THR A 617 43.89 -14.32 -6.06
CA THR A 617 44.85 -14.45 -7.16
C THR A 617 44.58 -13.45 -8.28
N ILE A 618 43.29 -13.30 -8.65
CA ILE A 618 42.90 -12.31 -9.67
C ILE A 618 43.27 -10.90 -9.23
N ALA A 619 42.95 -10.52 -8.00
CA ALA A 619 43.17 -9.17 -7.48
C ALA A 619 44.66 -8.79 -7.38
N GLY A 620 45.52 -9.79 -7.17
CA GLY A 620 46.96 -9.59 -6.98
C GLY A 620 47.77 -9.37 -8.26
N GLY A 621 47.17 -9.52 -9.48
CA GLY A 621 47.92 -9.44 -10.70
C GLY A 621 47.16 -8.83 -11.90
N ARG A 622 47.71 -9.05 -13.09
CA ARG A 622 47.09 -8.57 -14.35
C ARG A 622 46.42 -9.73 -15.09
N VAL A 623 45.17 -9.49 -15.47
CA VAL A 623 44.37 -10.46 -16.23
C VAL A 623 44.44 -10.14 -17.72
N PHE A 624 44.82 -11.10 -18.52
CA PHE A 624 44.79 -11.05 -19.98
C PHE A 624 43.49 -11.68 -20.49
N ILE A 625 42.87 -11.04 -21.47
CA ILE A 625 41.66 -11.50 -22.11
C ILE A 625 41.86 -11.49 -23.63
N ALA A 626 41.53 -12.58 -24.32
CA ALA A 626 41.49 -12.67 -25.76
C ALA A 626 40.10 -13.11 -26.24
N THR A 627 39.66 -12.50 -27.37
CA THR A 627 38.37 -12.78 -27.97
C THR A 627 38.46 -13.48 -29.33
N LYS A 628 37.37 -14.10 -29.73
CA LYS A 628 37.20 -14.81 -31.00
C LYS A 628 37.48 -13.94 -32.23
N LEU A 629 37.13 -12.66 -32.17
CA LEU A 629 37.46 -11.68 -33.25
C LEU A 629 38.86 -11.10 -33.12
N GLY A 630 39.72 -11.70 -32.28
CA GLY A 630 41.12 -11.36 -32.17
C GLY A 630 41.42 -10.07 -31.41
N GLN A 631 40.50 -9.60 -30.56
CA GLN A 631 40.78 -8.51 -29.64
C GLN A 631 41.52 -9.05 -28.43
N VAL A 632 42.46 -8.28 -27.91
CA VAL A 632 43.25 -8.61 -26.72
C VAL A 632 43.36 -7.41 -25.79
N LYS A 633 43.38 -7.65 -24.47
CA LYS A 633 43.65 -6.61 -23.50
C LYS A 633 44.25 -7.16 -22.21
N LEU A 634 44.87 -6.27 -21.46
CA LEU A 634 45.23 -6.49 -20.05
C LEU A 634 44.33 -5.63 -19.16
N THR A 635 43.97 -6.16 -18.00
CA THR A 635 43.21 -5.42 -17.00
C THR A 635 43.80 -5.71 -15.62
N GLN A 636 43.96 -4.69 -14.80
CA GLN A 636 44.40 -4.84 -13.42
C GLN A 636 43.36 -5.66 -12.67
N GLY A 637 43.78 -6.71 -12.00
CA GLY A 637 42.87 -7.63 -11.29
C GLY A 637 42.05 -6.99 -10.17
N ALA A 638 42.62 -5.95 -9.56
CA ALA A 638 41.91 -5.15 -8.55
C ALA A 638 40.59 -4.52 -9.09
N GLU A 639 40.48 -4.24 -10.39
CA GLU A 639 39.25 -3.72 -10.99
C GLU A 639 38.08 -4.71 -10.95
N PHE A 640 38.35 -5.99 -10.80
CA PHE A 640 37.33 -7.04 -10.72
C PHE A 640 36.78 -7.24 -9.29
N VAL A 641 37.43 -6.67 -8.27
CA VAL A 641 36.94 -6.75 -6.89
C VAL A 641 35.68 -5.90 -6.76
N SER A 642 34.57 -6.56 -6.43
CA SER A 642 33.27 -5.93 -6.32
C SER A 642 32.40 -6.61 -5.26
N SER A 643 31.45 -5.85 -4.69
CA SER A 643 30.37 -6.37 -3.84
C SER A 643 29.27 -7.07 -4.67
N VAL A 644 29.18 -6.77 -5.95
CA VAL A 644 28.17 -7.33 -6.86
C VAL A 644 28.62 -8.70 -7.35
N ARG A 645 27.72 -9.69 -7.38
CA ARG A 645 28.01 -11.08 -7.78
C ARG A 645 28.40 -11.25 -9.24
N THR A 646 28.06 -10.30 -10.11
CA THR A 646 28.34 -10.36 -11.55
C THR A 646 28.80 -9.00 -12.04
N VAL A 647 29.97 -8.96 -12.68
CA VAL A 647 30.52 -7.75 -13.30
C VAL A 647 30.93 -8.02 -14.74
N ALA A 648 30.95 -6.98 -15.58
CA ALA A 648 31.50 -7.09 -16.92
C ALA A 648 33.05 -7.28 -16.83
N ALA A 649 33.55 -8.34 -17.44
CA ALA A 649 34.99 -8.60 -17.57
C ALA A 649 35.56 -7.95 -18.84
N THR A 650 34.81 -7.92 -19.92
CA THR A 650 35.14 -7.21 -21.16
C THR A 650 33.85 -6.82 -21.89
N LYS A 651 33.90 -5.75 -22.68
CA LYS A 651 32.84 -5.44 -23.65
C LYS A 651 33.18 -6.17 -24.95
N LEU A 652 32.22 -6.92 -25.47
CA LEU A 652 32.36 -7.66 -26.72
C LEU A 652 31.79 -6.84 -27.89
N GLN A 653 32.32 -7.10 -29.10
CA GLN A 653 31.73 -6.65 -30.34
C GLN A 653 30.55 -7.57 -30.72
N GLU A 654 29.80 -7.20 -31.73
CA GLU A 654 28.73 -8.04 -32.26
C GLU A 654 29.31 -9.37 -32.80
N ASN A 655 28.72 -10.48 -32.42
CA ASN A 655 29.16 -11.86 -32.74
C ASN A 655 30.56 -12.24 -32.20
N ASP A 656 31.08 -11.53 -31.19
CA ASP A 656 32.34 -11.85 -30.53
C ASP A 656 32.12 -12.64 -29.23
N SER A 657 33.11 -13.43 -28.84
CA SER A 657 33.11 -14.16 -27.57
C SER A 657 34.53 -14.23 -26.98
N VAL A 658 34.61 -14.35 -25.65
CA VAL A 658 35.90 -14.57 -24.97
C VAL A 658 36.34 -16.03 -25.20
N ILE A 659 37.56 -16.22 -25.67
CA ILE A 659 38.11 -17.56 -25.88
C ILE A 659 39.19 -17.92 -24.88
N MET A 660 39.81 -16.92 -24.23
CA MET A 660 40.88 -17.13 -23.28
C MET A 660 40.92 -16.01 -22.22
N VAL A 661 41.06 -16.41 -20.98
CA VAL A 661 41.36 -15.55 -19.84
C VAL A 661 42.47 -16.21 -19.02
N GLY A 662 43.42 -15.41 -18.51
CA GLY A 662 44.49 -15.95 -17.66
C GLY A 662 45.34 -14.86 -17.00
N MET A 663 46.13 -15.24 -15.99
CA MET A 663 47.10 -14.33 -15.34
C MET A 663 48.27 -14.07 -16.26
N ALA A 664 48.68 -12.80 -16.39
CA ALA A 664 49.69 -12.34 -17.34
C ALA A 664 51.09 -12.09 -16.74
N ASP A 665 51.19 -12.05 -15.42
CA ASP A 665 52.38 -11.52 -14.71
C ASP A 665 53.64 -12.34 -14.90
N THR A 666 53.53 -13.65 -15.19
CA THR A 666 54.66 -14.55 -15.43
C THR A 666 54.92 -14.82 -16.90
N CYS A 667 54.25 -14.05 -17.79
CA CYS A 667 54.28 -14.28 -19.24
C CYS A 667 54.92 -13.09 -19.96
N ASP A 668 55.65 -13.39 -21.04
CA ASP A 668 56.38 -12.40 -21.84
C ASP A 668 55.73 -12.16 -23.21
N THR A 669 55.08 -13.17 -23.76
CA THR A 669 54.52 -13.12 -25.09
C THR A 669 53.16 -13.76 -25.19
N VAL A 670 52.37 -13.33 -26.15
CA VAL A 670 51.05 -13.86 -26.52
C VAL A 670 51.15 -14.58 -27.87
N PHE A 671 50.54 -15.72 -27.96
CA PHE A 671 50.38 -16.45 -29.21
C PHE A 671 48.89 -16.64 -29.53
N LEU A 672 48.50 -16.27 -30.75
CA LEU A 672 47.14 -16.43 -31.27
C LEU A 672 47.16 -17.32 -32.51
N LEU A 673 46.19 -18.23 -32.63
CA LEU A 673 45.99 -19.13 -33.74
C LEU A 673 44.57 -18.96 -34.28
N SER A 674 44.41 -18.73 -35.58
CA SER A 674 43.11 -18.66 -36.24
C SER A 674 42.65 -19.99 -36.83
N GLY A 675 41.35 -20.12 -37.09
CA GLY A 675 40.73 -21.28 -37.71
C GLY A 675 41.26 -21.58 -39.12
N MET A 676 41.63 -20.54 -39.89
CA MET A 676 42.25 -20.66 -41.23
C MET A 676 43.77 -20.87 -41.18
N GLY A 677 44.33 -21.08 -39.98
CA GLY A 677 45.75 -21.40 -39.80
C GLY A 677 46.69 -20.24 -39.78
N LEU A 678 46.22 -19.05 -39.64
CA LEU A 678 47.05 -17.89 -39.36
C LEU A 678 47.47 -17.88 -37.90
N TYR A 679 48.74 -17.69 -37.63
CA TYR A 679 49.22 -17.55 -36.24
C TYR A 679 50.16 -16.36 -36.11
N ILE A 680 50.18 -15.77 -34.95
CA ILE A 680 51.02 -14.63 -34.60
C ILE A 680 51.52 -14.79 -33.17
N ARG A 681 52.80 -14.44 -32.95
CA ARG A 681 53.35 -14.25 -31.61
C ARG A 681 53.85 -12.83 -31.48
N PHE A 682 53.46 -12.16 -30.40
CA PHE A 682 53.90 -10.79 -30.12
C PHE A 682 54.21 -10.59 -28.64
N ALA A 683 54.95 -9.54 -28.31
CA ALA A 683 55.30 -9.24 -26.93
C ALA A 683 54.05 -8.81 -26.10
N LEU A 684 53.94 -9.33 -24.90
CA LEU A 684 52.86 -8.95 -24.02
C LEU A 684 52.87 -7.45 -23.67
N SER A 685 54.04 -6.83 -23.66
CA SER A 685 54.22 -5.37 -23.46
C SER A 685 53.56 -4.50 -24.53
N GLU A 686 53.19 -5.08 -25.70
CA GLU A 686 52.44 -4.36 -26.72
C GLU A 686 50.92 -4.34 -26.46
N VAL A 687 50.43 -5.08 -25.46
CA VAL A 687 49.04 -5.09 -25.09
C VAL A 687 48.79 -4.03 -24.00
N PRO A 688 47.97 -3.01 -24.25
CA PRO A 688 47.72 -1.97 -23.28
C PRO A 688 46.89 -2.46 -22.12
N GLU A 689 47.15 -1.91 -20.94
CA GLU A 689 46.28 -2.06 -19.81
C GLU A 689 45.01 -1.19 -19.96
N MET A 690 43.86 -1.77 -19.80
CA MET A 690 42.55 -1.15 -20.04
C MET A 690 41.55 -1.51 -18.93
N LYS A 691 40.57 -0.65 -18.74
CA LYS A 691 39.49 -0.90 -17.79
C LYS A 691 38.66 -2.14 -18.15
N LYS A 692 38.07 -2.79 -17.16
CA LYS A 692 37.29 -4.03 -17.33
C LYS A 692 36.20 -3.93 -18.40
N ALA A 693 35.53 -2.80 -18.59
CA ALA A 693 34.49 -2.59 -19.58
C ALA A 693 35.00 -2.19 -20.99
N ALA A 694 36.31 -2.21 -21.23
CA ALA A 694 36.88 -1.90 -22.57
C ALA A 694 36.83 -3.11 -23.48
N VAL A 695 36.70 -2.88 -24.81
CA VAL A 695 36.67 -3.93 -25.85
C VAL A 695 38.04 -4.58 -26.03
N GLY A 696 39.12 -3.83 -25.84
CA GLY A 696 40.49 -4.26 -26.15
C GLY A 696 41.05 -3.70 -27.44
N VAL A 697 42.21 -4.19 -27.86
CA VAL A 697 42.91 -3.82 -29.06
C VAL A 697 43.12 -5.03 -29.95
N ARG A 698 43.30 -4.81 -31.25
CA ARG A 698 43.54 -5.88 -32.22
C ARG A 698 44.83 -6.62 -31.93
N GLY A 699 44.76 -7.93 -31.66
CA GLY A 699 45.90 -8.82 -31.48
C GLY A 699 46.40 -9.40 -32.78
N ILE A 700 45.51 -9.82 -33.68
CA ILE A 700 45.79 -10.37 -35.01
C ILE A 700 44.83 -9.74 -36.03
N ARG A 701 45.29 -9.58 -37.30
CA ARG A 701 44.42 -9.21 -38.39
C ARG A 701 43.88 -10.48 -39.05
N LEU A 702 42.65 -10.77 -38.85
CA LEU A 702 41.92 -11.91 -39.42
C LEU A 702 41.47 -11.60 -40.85
N ALA A 703 41.32 -12.64 -41.67
CA ALA A 703 40.64 -12.57 -42.97
C ALA A 703 39.12 -12.50 -42.75
N GLU A 704 38.34 -12.19 -43.78
CA GLU A 704 36.88 -12.20 -43.72
C GLU A 704 36.38 -13.63 -43.45
N GLY A 705 35.56 -13.79 -42.42
CA GLY A 705 35.04 -15.09 -41.97
C GLY A 705 36.04 -15.93 -41.17
N ASP A 706 37.25 -15.44 -40.83
CA ASP A 706 38.20 -16.12 -39.97
C ASP A 706 38.03 -15.71 -38.50
N GLU A 707 38.34 -16.60 -37.60
CA GLU A 707 38.21 -16.40 -36.15
C GLU A 707 39.40 -17.00 -35.39
N VAL A 708 39.77 -16.44 -34.26
CA VAL A 708 40.77 -17.01 -33.35
C VAL A 708 40.18 -18.21 -32.63
N THR A 709 40.82 -19.37 -32.81
CA THR A 709 40.41 -20.63 -32.20
C THR A 709 41.21 -20.98 -30.96
N ALA A 710 42.42 -20.44 -30.82
CA ALA A 710 43.22 -20.67 -29.61
C ALA A 710 44.12 -19.44 -29.31
N ALA A 711 44.29 -19.15 -28.04
CA ALA A 711 45.15 -18.12 -27.49
C ALA A 711 46.00 -18.70 -26.36
N TYR A 712 47.25 -18.33 -26.26
CA TYR A 712 48.17 -18.80 -25.22
C TYR A 712 49.04 -17.64 -24.72
N LEU A 713 49.20 -17.60 -23.40
CA LEU A 713 50.21 -16.78 -22.77
C LEU A 713 51.48 -17.62 -22.61
N LEU A 714 52.63 -17.09 -22.99
CA LEU A 714 53.91 -17.78 -22.96
C LEU A 714 54.88 -17.04 -22.06
N GLY A 715 55.45 -17.70 -21.05
CA GLY A 715 56.49 -17.23 -20.15
C GLY A 715 57.62 -18.25 -20.05
N GLY A 716 58.79 -17.85 -19.49
CA GLY A 716 60.01 -18.62 -19.47
C GLY A 716 59.88 -20.09 -19.06
N GLN A 717 60.47 -20.98 -19.86
CA GLN A 717 60.68 -22.43 -19.68
C GLN A 717 59.43 -23.33 -19.73
N GLY A 718 58.98 -23.66 -20.94
CA GLY A 718 58.05 -24.71 -21.19
C GLY A 718 57.74 -24.80 -22.69
N GLU A 719 58.49 -25.63 -23.45
CA GLU A 719 58.09 -25.92 -24.81
C GLU A 719 56.92 -26.88 -24.81
N PHE A 720 55.73 -26.45 -25.25
CA PHE A 720 54.62 -27.35 -25.54
C PHE A 720 54.29 -27.29 -27.05
N ALA A 721 53.76 -28.39 -27.53
CA ALA A 721 53.35 -28.55 -28.92
C ALA A 721 51.84 -28.53 -29.01
N ILE A 722 51.27 -27.78 -29.94
CA ILE A 722 49.86 -27.79 -30.30
C ILE A 722 49.69 -28.64 -31.54
N ASP A 723 48.81 -29.61 -31.53
CA ASP A 723 48.45 -30.40 -32.71
C ASP A 723 47.50 -29.56 -33.59
N TYR A 724 47.99 -29.17 -34.75
CA TYR A 724 47.22 -28.43 -35.75
C TYR A 724 47.37 -29.10 -37.14
N ASN A 725 46.25 -29.51 -37.71
CA ASN A 725 46.19 -30.22 -38.98
C ASN A 725 47.23 -31.38 -39.11
N SER A 726 47.20 -32.28 -38.10
CA SER A 726 48.09 -33.46 -38.00
C SER A 726 49.60 -33.13 -37.92
N LYS A 727 49.95 -31.88 -37.59
CA LYS A 727 51.34 -31.43 -37.37
C LYS A 727 51.50 -30.75 -36.03
N LYS A 728 52.66 -30.92 -35.40
CA LYS A 728 53.01 -30.24 -34.17
C LYS A 728 53.49 -28.81 -34.47
N LEU A 729 52.82 -27.82 -33.85
CA LEU A 729 53.19 -26.41 -33.84
C LEU A 729 53.73 -26.07 -32.46
N TYR A 730 54.89 -25.45 -32.38
CA TYR A 730 55.54 -25.00 -31.14
C TYR A 730 55.40 -23.50 -30.98
N PRO A 731 54.45 -22.97 -30.22
CA PRO A 731 54.19 -21.55 -30.07
C PRO A 731 55.45 -20.75 -29.60
N GLY A 732 56.24 -21.35 -28.70
CA GLY A 732 57.48 -20.75 -28.19
C GLY A 732 58.59 -20.55 -29.23
N ARG A 733 58.56 -21.29 -30.36
CA ARG A 733 59.54 -21.18 -31.46
C ARG A 733 59.13 -20.20 -32.55
N VAL A 734 57.91 -19.68 -32.51
CA VAL A 734 57.41 -18.71 -33.50
C VAL A 734 58.10 -17.37 -33.27
N LYS A 735 58.60 -16.76 -34.36
CA LYS A 735 59.26 -15.46 -34.30
C LYS A 735 58.28 -14.39 -33.76
N ILE A 736 58.75 -13.59 -32.85
CA ILE A 736 57.99 -12.46 -32.30
C ILE A 736 57.81 -11.42 -33.44
N SER A 737 56.58 -10.99 -33.64
CA SER A 737 56.19 -10.00 -34.63
C SER A 737 55.34 -8.91 -33.99
N LYS A 738 55.08 -7.82 -34.69
CA LYS A 738 54.31 -6.69 -34.19
C LYS A 738 52.83 -7.08 -34.01
N ARG A 739 52.24 -6.73 -32.87
CA ARG A 739 50.81 -6.95 -32.58
C ARG A 739 49.91 -6.37 -33.68
N GLY A 740 48.79 -7.04 -34.00
CA GLY A 740 47.82 -6.60 -35.00
C GLY A 740 48.24 -6.86 -36.45
N GLY A 741 49.38 -7.57 -36.67
CA GLY A 741 49.81 -8.04 -37.96
C GLY A 741 48.91 -9.11 -38.59
N LYS A 742 49.12 -9.46 -39.91
CA LYS A 742 48.35 -10.51 -40.59
C LYS A 742 48.65 -11.93 -40.10
N GLY A 743 49.70 -12.07 -39.29
CA GLY A 743 50.19 -13.38 -38.90
C GLY A 743 50.93 -14.12 -40.04
N THR A 744 51.44 -15.30 -39.71
CA THR A 744 52.09 -16.21 -40.65
C THR A 744 51.14 -17.39 -40.89
N ARG A 745 51.10 -17.86 -42.14
CA ARG A 745 50.34 -19.07 -42.47
C ARG A 745 51.37 -20.23 -42.55
N ARG A 746 50.96 -21.35 -42.04
CA ARG A 746 51.79 -22.56 -42.13
C ARG A 746 51.43 -23.38 -43.35
#